data_d850df6590d1d44ef4849ee486c470a6
#
_entry.id   d850df6590d1d44ef4849ee486c470a6
#
_cell.length_a   1.000
_cell.length_b   1.000
_cell.length_c   1.000
_cell.angle_alpha   90.00
_cell.angle_beta   90.00
_cell.angle_gamma   90.00
#
_symmetry.space_group_name_H-M   'P 1'
#
loop_
_entity.id
_entity.type
_entity.pdbx_description
1 polymer ?
#
loop_
_entity_poly.entity_id
_entity_poly.type
_entity_poly.pdbx_seq_one_letter_code
_entity_poly.pdbx_strand_id
1 'polypeptide(L)'
;MLRYILLFLPVVLFADNKLHPDAPKNRPHHTLGYGILGSTYLSSDQIFVGQTGSTLNNGSVYIYSISNNEIIKDQIFPPIKGTVAYDFGHSISVDSNLMLIGAPSRAGEGVGRAYIYQKTANNKWTIIKQILPDPKIWTTDFGSRVEIQDGLILISDRYARNEDGMVYAMNLDSETGKWIEIDPIWTDQIISHGLFGQDIDIHDNRAIIGSRDGNIAIEYLFNSTARRWESNTIFSPSKLQSKGRFGFSVKLIDNKAFIGYPGFDNKGEVHVYHRNQSGWGLNQIITHKDSQEQSFFGASISVDTDQLIIGDFNGEQVYSYYLASDDLYKQNQILAPQNLPGSKFGRSIDIKSDRLIVGATYGELAYIYQRQNDSNWQILEMLSSAKGDRSITGNVSPCSAGSINNYYKEGGFAGGKFPCSGIDLHAFVSAEDLGGNELNDIWGWTDPVNGKEIALVCLTNGVSFVDVTDSSNPIALGFLPTETRSSIWRDVKVYKDHAFIVADNASNHGVQIFDLTQLRNVTSFTTFQKTAYYNKVGDVHNIAINEETGFAYAVGIGSAALDEYRCGAHIIDINDPLNPTYSGCLGDETTGRYGNGYVHDGQFIVYKGPDADYYGREIALTSNETALGIADVTDKSNLKIISKYESNNFRYIHQGWISDDHKYFYTNDELNELRG
;
A
#
# COMPACT_ATOMS: atom_id res chain seq x y z
N MET A 1 21.15 -36.37 4.83
CA MET A 1 21.32 -35.99 6.25
C MET A 1 21.03 -34.49 6.34
N LEU A 2 19.75 -34.10 6.31
CA LEU A 2 19.33 -32.71 6.46
C LEU A 2 19.30 -32.37 7.95
N ARG A 3 20.08 -31.38 8.38
CA ARG A 3 19.97 -30.79 9.72
C ARG A 3 18.98 -29.61 9.66
N TYR A 4 17.89 -29.75 10.39
CA TYR A 4 16.94 -28.68 10.65
C TYR A 4 17.60 -27.60 11.50
N ILE A 5 17.51 -26.35 11.07
CA ILE A 5 17.89 -25.20 11.88
C ILE A 5 16.60 -24.62 12.48
N LEU A 6 16.40 -24.85 13.78
CA LEU A 6 15.46 -24.09 14.59
C LEU A 6 16.11 -22.72 14.89
N LEU A 7 15.55 -21.67 14.39
CA LEU A 7 15.87 -20.30 14.79
C LEU A 7 15.07 -19.94 16.05
N PHE A 8 15.75 -19.92 17.19
CA PHE A 8 15.24 -19.27 18.40
C PHE A 8 15.49 -17.77 18.30
N LEU A 9 14.42 -16.99 18.16
CA LEU A 9 14.44 -15.55 18.39
C LEU A 9 14.30 -15.29 19.90
N PRO A 10 15.07 -14.38 20.50
CA PRO A 10 14.93 -14.05 21.91
C PRO A 10 13.61 -13.31 22.15
N VAL A 11 12.84 -13.82 23.08
CA VAL A 11 11.64 -13.17 23.63
C VAL A 11 12.06 -11.87 24.31
N VAL A 12 11.64 -10.74 23.76
CA VAL A 12 11.67 -9.45 24.44
C VAL A 12 10.28 -9.23 25.04
N LEU A 13 10.19 -9.29 26.35
CA LEU A 13 8.98 -8.97 27.12
C LEU A 13 8.62 -7.50 26.88
N PHE A 14 7.53 -7.26 26.16
CA PHE A 14 6.88 -5.95 26.08
C PHE A 14 5.78 -5.84 27.13
N ALA A 15 5.74 -4.67 27.76
CA ALA A 15 4.75 -4.30 28.75
C ALA A 15 3.32 -4.42 28.19
N ASP A 16 2.40 -4.88 29.03
CA ASP A 16 0.97 -4.97 28.84
C ASP A 16 0.38 -3.79 28.06
N ASN A 17 0.13 -3.94 26.77
CA ASN A 17 -0.70 -3.02 26.00
C ASN A 17 -2.18 -3.35 26.26
N LYS A 18 -2.69 -2.98 27.43
CA LYS A 18 -4.13 -2.96 27.66
C LYS A 18 -4.73 -1.90 26.74
N LEU A 19 -5.70 -2.30 25.92
CA LEU A 19 -6.54 -1.37 25.18
C LEU A 19 -7.08 -0.30 26.13
N HIS A 20 -6.97 0.97 25.77
CA HIS A 20 -7.52 2.06 26.57
C HIS A 20 -9.03 1.83 26.75
N PRO A 21 -9.60 1.99 27.95
CA PRO A 21 -11.00 1.68 28.24
C PRO A 21 -12.00 2.42 27.35
N ASP A 22 -11.62 3.56 26.80
CA ASP A 22 -12.44 4.41 25.92
C ASP A 22 -12.19 4.15 24.42
N ALA A 23 -11.42 3.12 24.05
CA ALA A 23 -11.22 2.79 22.65
C ALA A 23 -12.56 2.37 22.01
N PRO A 24 -13.00 2.97 20.88
CA PRO A 24 -14.27 2.64 20.24
C PRO A 24 -14.31 1.17 19.84
N LYS A 25 -15.32 0.44 20.32
CA LYS A 25 -15.46 -1.01 20.15
C LYS A 25 -15.83 -1.45 18.73
N ASN A 26 -16.27 -0.52 17.86
CA ASN A 26 -16.80 -0.80 16.52
C ASN A 26 -16.26 0.20 15.50
N ARG A 27 -14.95 0.28 15.32
CA ARG A 27 -14.43 0.94 14.11
C ARG A 27 -14.58 0.00 12.93
N PRO A 28 -15.11 0.44 11.77
CA PRO A 28 -14.94 -0.33 10.55
C PRO A 28 -13.43 -0.53 10.40
N HIS A 29 -13.01 -1.78 10.24
CA HIS A 29 -11.64 -2.10 9.86
C HIS A 29 -11.35 -1.26 8.63
N HIS A 30 -10.48 -0.24 8.77
CA HIS A 30 -9.90 0.34 7.59
C HIS A 30 -9.25 -0.82 6.88
N THR A 31 -9.76 -1.12 5.70
CA THR A 31 -9.18 -2.09 4.79
C THR A 31 -7.68 -1.90 4.87
N LEU A 32 -7.01 -2.90 5.35
CA LEU A 32 -5.57 -2.97 5.52
C LEU A 32 -4.90 -2.26 4.34
N GLY A 33 -4.30 -1.10 4.59
CA GLY A 33 -3.66 -0.32 3.54
C GLY A 33 -2.39 -1.04 3.13
N TYR A 34 -2.39 -1.59 1.97
CA TYR A 34 -1.28 -2.31 1.39
C TYR A 34 -0.37 -1.31 0.71
N GLY A 35 0.93 -1.32 1.03
CA GLY A 35 2.02 -0.72 0.29
C GLY A 35 1.74 0.57 -0.51
N ILE A 36 0.76 1.34 -0.08
CA ILE A 36 0.18 2.44 -0.82
C ILE A 36 1.14 3.62 -0.70
N LEU A 37 1.57 4.20 -1.81
CA LEU A 37 2.23 5.49 -1.80
C LEU A 37 1.31 6.51 -1.14
N GLY A 38 1.60 6.86 0.14
CA GLY A 38 0.71 7.67 0.96
C GLY A 38 0.72 9.14 0.57
N SER A 39 1.89 9.66 0.25
CA SER A 39 2.10 11.07 -0.06
C SER A 39 3.24 11.27 -1.03
N THR A 40 3.18 12.39 -1.74
CA THR A 40 4.24 12.87 -2.63
C THR A 40 4.54 14.32 -2.30
N TYR A 41 5.81 14.71 -2.39
CA TYR A 41 6.24 16.08 -2.19
C TYR A 41 7.41 16.41 -3.12
N LEU A 42 7.43 17.63 -3.66
CA LEU A 42 8.50 18.16 -4.51
C LEU A 42 9.19 19.34 -3.82
N SER A 43 10.51 19.23 -3.65
CA SER A 43 11.36 20.39 -3.44
C SER A 43 12.04 20.82 -4.74
N SER A 44 12.88 21.86 -4.69
CA SER A 44 13.63 22.30 -5.85
C SER A 44 14.65 21.26 -6.37
N ASP A 45 15.15 20.38 -5.49
CA ASP A 45 16.24 19.46 -5.75
C ASP A 45 15.94 17.99 -5.43
N GLN A 46 14.85 17.70 -4.75
CA GLN A 46 14.50 16.35 -4.31
C GLN A 46 13.01 16.03 -4.50
N ILE A 47 12.74 14.75 -4.69
CA ILE A 47 11.40 14.17 -4.76
C ILE A 47 11.24 13.25 -3.55
N PHE A 48 10.13 13.38 -2.85
CA PHE A 48 9.79 12.56 -1.69
C PHE A 48 8.54 11.75 -1.98
N VAL A 49 8.62 10.47 -1.70
CA VAL A 49 7.52 9.51 -1.90
C VAL A 49 7.34 8.70 -0.62
N GLY A 50 6.19 8.85 0.01
CA GLY A 50 5.82 8.06 1.18
C GLY A 50 5.17 6.75 0.76
N GLN A 51 5.76 5.64 1.13
CA GLN A 51 5.14 4.32 1.06
C GLN A 51 4.62 3.98 2.45
N THR A 52 3.31 4.03 2.63
CA THR A 52 2.69 3.67 3.91
C THR A 52 2.96 2.21 4.23
N GLY A 53 2.97 1.89 5.52
CA GLY A 53 3.28 0.54 5.96
C GLY A 53 2.28 -0.52 5.45
N SER A 54 2.67 -1.77 5.54
CA SER A 54 1.83 -2.96 5.34
C SER A 54 1.67 -3.72 6.66
N THR A 55 1.01 -4.85 6.65
CA THR A 55 0.98 -5.76 7.82
C THR A 55 2.38 -6.24 8.24
N LEU A 56 3.36 -6.13 7.34
CA LEU A 56 4.72 -6.61 7.53
C LEU A 56 5.75 -5.52 7.80
N ASN A 57 5.43 -4.25 7.51
CA ASN A 57 6.35 -3.13 7.73
C ASN A 57 5.64 -1.83 8.11
N ASN A 58 6.36 -0.93 8.76
CA ASN A 58 5.87 0.35 9.27
C ASN A 58 5.86 1.47 8.23
N GLY A 59 6.12 1.17 6.97
CA GLY A 59 6.25 2.17 5.91
C GLY A 59 7.67 2.73 5.77
N SER A 60 7.85 3.54 4.74
CA SER A 60 9.14 4.16 4.38
C SER A 60 8.92 5.48 3.66
N VAL A 61 9.94 6.33 3.64
CA VAL A 61 9.98 7.50 2.76
C VAL A 61 11.17 7.35 1.82
N TYR A 62 10.90 7.30 0.54
CA TYR A 62 11.91 7.30 -0.52
C TYR A 62 12.21 8.73 -0.96
N ILE A 63 13.49 9.03 -1.10
CA ILE A 63 13.99 10.33 -1.53
C ILE A 63 14.77 10.12 -2.82
N TYR A 64 14.43 10.87 -3.85
CA TYR A 64 15.11 10.80 -5.14
C TYR A 64 15.69 12.16 -5.48
N SER A 65 16.95 12.17 -5.88
CA SER A 65 17.61 13.34 -6.47
C SER A 65 17.87 13.04 -7.93
N ILE A 66 17.35 13.87 -8.84
CA ILE A 66 17.55 13.72 -10.28
C ILE A 66 18.72 14.61 -10.69
N SER A 67 19.83 14.02 -11.08
CA SER A 67 21.01 14.72 -11.56
C SER A 67 21.63 13.98 -12.75
N ASN A 68 21.86 14.67 -13.88
CA ASN A 68 22.56 14.15 -15.06
C ASN A 68 22.05 12.78 -15.56
N ASN A 69 20.75 12.57 -15.62
CA ASN A 69 20.09 11.30 -15.99
C ASN A 69 20.34 10.15 -14.99
N GLU A 70 20.87 10.43 -13.81
CA GLU A 70 21.02 9.46 -12.74
C GLU A 70 20.02 9.73 -11.62
N ILE A 71 19.29 8.69 -11.19
CA ILE A 71 18.42 8.75 -10.01
C ILE A 71 19.23 8.27 -8.82
N ILE A 72 19.45 9.18 -7.88
CA ILE A 72 20.04 8.84 -6.59
C ILE A 72 18.91 8.64 -5.61
N LYS A 73 18.73 7.38 -5.18
CA LYS A 73 17.71 7.00 -4.20
C LYS A 73 18.32 6.91 -2.80
N ASP A 74 17.65 7.52 -1.83
CA ASP A 74 17.87 7.28 -0.40
C ASP A 74 16.54 6.83 0.23
N GLN A 75 16.57 6.17 1.37
CA GLN A 75 15.38 5.65 2.04
C GLN A 75 15.46 5.95 3.54
N ILE A 76 14.37 6.47 4.08
CA ILE A 76 14.22 6.73 5.51
C ILE A 76 13.20 5.76 6.08
N PHE A 77 13.65 5.00 7.07
CA PHE A 77 12.79 4.10 7.83
C PHE A 77 12.33 4.76 9.14
N PRO A 78 11.20 4.32 9.71
CA PRO A 78 10.78 4.80 11.01
C PRO A 78 11.83 4.45 12.07
N PRO A 79 12.08 5.32 13.06
CA PRO A 79 13.12 5.09 14.08
C PRO A 79 12.76 3.99 15.08
N ILE A 80 11.52 3.52 15.08
CA ILE A 80 11.02 2.50 16.01
C ILE A 80 10.94 1.15 15.29
N LYS A 81 11.66 0.15 15.83
CA LYS A 81 11.63 -1.22 15.34
C LYS A 81 10.54 -2.03 16.06
N GLY A 82 9.93 -2.97 15.37
CA GLY A 82 9.17 -4.06 15.97
C GLY A 82 7.68 -3.81 16.22
N THR A 83 7.09 -2.74 15.71
CA THR A 83 5.63 -2.55 15.76
C THR A 83 5.08 -2.34 14.37
N VAL A 84 4.26 -3.25 13.90
CA VAL A 84 3.59 -3.23 12.57
C VAL A 84 2.34 -2.33 12.53
N ALA A 85 2.28 -1.30 13.36
CA ALA A 85 1.04 -0.56 13.60
C ALA A 85 1.03 0.86 13.02
N TYR A 86 2.06 1.27 12.25
CA TYR A 86 2.19 2.66 11.83
C TYR A 86 2.29 2.82 10.32
N ASP A 87 1.63 3.85 9.81
CA ASP A 87 1.71 4.28 8.42
C ASP A 87 2.76 5.38 8.25
N PHE A 88 4.03 5.09 8.54
CA PHE A 88 5.12 6.05 8.35
C PHE A 88 5.22 6.46 6.86
N GLY A 89 5.29 7.76 6.60
CA GLY A 89 5.23 8.30 5.24
C GLY A 89 3.80 8.55 4.73
N HIS A 90 2.78 8.46 5.59
CA HIS A 90 1.39 8.76 5.22
C HIS A 90 1.19 10.21 4.76
N SER A 91 1.90 11.13 5.37
CA SER A 91 1.95 12.53 5.01
C SER A 91 3.38 13.06 5.16
N ILE A 92 3.81 13.89 4.23
CA ILE A 92 5.15 14.50 4.19
C ILE A 92 5.00 15.97 3.86
N SER A 93 5.69 16.81 4.61
CA SER A 93 5.86 18.23 4.30
C SER A 93 7.32 18.63 4.54
N VAL A 94 7.87 19.43 3.65
CA VAL A 94 9.28 19.85 3.69
C VAL A 94 9.39 21.35 3.58
N ASP A 95 10.11 21.97 4.52
CA ASP A 95 10.46 23.38 4.46
C ASP A 95 11.97 23.52 4.63
N SER A 96 12.64 23.99 3.58
CA SER A 96 14.08 24.24 3.55
C SER A 96 14.90 23.00 3.95
N ASN A 97 15.45 22.97 5.16
CA ASN A 97 16.23 21.86 5.70
C ASN A 97 15.49 21.03 6.75
N LEU A 98 14.19 21.22 6.87
CA LEU A 98 13.31 20.48 7.78
C LEU A 98 12.30 19.65 7.00
N MET A 99 12.05 18.43 7.46
CA MET A 99 11.04 17.54 6.92
C MET A 99 10.20 16.99 8.07
N LEU A 100 8.90 17.05 7.91
CA LEU A 100 7.92 16.50 8.83
C LEU A 100 7.25 15.30 8.19
N ILE A 101 7.26 14.16 8.89
CA ILE A 101 6.68 12.90 8.42
C ILE A 101 5.61 12.45 9.40
N GLY A 102 4.41 12.23 8.90
CA GLY A 102 3.30 11.67 9.64
C GLY A 102 3.29 10.13 9.59
N ALA A 103 2.89 9.54 10.71
CA ALA A 103 2.79 8.10 10.91
C ALA A 103 1.56 7.78 11.79
N PRO A 104 0.34 7.90 11.26
CA PRO A 104 -0.85 7.50 12.01
C PRO A 104 -0.80 6.00 12.34
N SER A 105 -1.47 5.60 13.43
CA SER A 105 -1.54 4.21 13.83
C SER A 105 -2.63 3.48 13.08
N ARG A 106 -2.37 2.21 12.74
CA ARG A 106 -3.38 1.33 12.14
C ARG A 106 -4.29 0.72 13.20
N ALA A 107 -5.54 0.50 12.81
CA ALA A 107 -6.48 -0.42 13.45
C ALA A 107 -6.54 -0.41 14.98
N GLY A 108 -6.19 0.70 15.64
CA GLY A 108 -6.30 0.81 17.10
C GLY A 108 -5.14 0.19 17.89
N GLU A 109 -4.04 -0.17 17.26
CA GLU A 109 -2.88 -0.81 17.90
C GLU A 109 -1.84 0.18 18.45
N GLY A 110 -2.24 1.36 18.88
CA GLY A 110 -1.36 2.36 19.47
C GLY A 110 -1.79 3.79 19.15
N VAL A 111 -0.94 4.76 19.47
CA VAL A 111 -1.16 6.18 19.14
C VAL A 111 -0.32 6.56 17.92
N GLY A 112 -0.92 7.36 17.02
CA GLY A 112 -0.21 7.91 15.88
C GLY A 112 0.97 8.79 16.29
N ARG A 113 1.84 9.12 15.33
CA ARG A 113 3.10 9.85 15.57
C ARG A 113 3.42 10.80 14.44
N ALA A 114 4.31 11.75 14.73
CA ALA A 114 4.97 12.53 13.71
C ALA A 114 6.47 12.67 14.04
N TYR A 115 7.29 12.91 13.04
CA TYR A 115 8.73 12.97 13.17
C TYR A 115 9.30 14.16 12.43
N ILE A 116 10.17 14.93 13.10
CA ILE A 116 10.93 16.00 12.48
C ILE A 116 12.32 15.46 12.12
N TYR A 117 12.69 15.60 10.86
CA TYR A 117 14.02 15.35 10.34
C TYR A 117 14.68 16.67 9.93
N GLN A 118 15.98 16.70 10.04
CA GLN A 118 16.81 17.82 9.58
C GLN A 118 17.82 17.36 8.57
N LYS A 119 17.94 18.11 7.47
CA LYS A 119 18.93 17.88 6.42
C LYS A 119 20.31 18.31 6.92
N THR A 120 21.26 17.40 6.88
CA THR A 120 22.66 17.67 7.26
C THR A 120 23.44 18.31 6.12
N ALA A 121 24.64 18.83 6.40
CA ALA A 121 25.54 19.40 5.40
C ALA A 121 25.91 18.40 4.27
N ASN A 122 25.81 17.09 4.53
CA ASN A 122 26.08 16.03 3.55
C ASN A 122 24.81 15.59 2.80
N ASN A 123 23.76 16.40 2.78
CA ASN A 123 22.46 16.12 2.15
C ASN A 123 21.72 14.90 2.73
N LYS A 124 22.08 14.41 3.90
CA LYS A 124 21.37 13.32 4.59
C LYS A 124 20.36 13.84 5.59
N TRP A 125 19.22 13.18 5.68
CA TRP A 125 18.18 13.51 6.64
C TRP A 125 18.39 12.73 7.93
N THR A 126 18.37 13.42 9.07
CA THR A 126 18.51 12.84 10.41
C THR A 126 17.35 13.27 11.30
N ILE A 127 16.84 12.33 12.07
CA ILE A 127 15.75 12.62 13.02
C ILE A 127 16.26 13.54 14.13
N ILE A 128 15.48 14.56 14.42
CA ILE A 128 15.74 15.49 15.54
C ILE A 128 14.65 15.47 16.61
N LYS A 129 13.42 15.07 16.27
CA LYS A 129 12.32 15.02 17.24
C LYS A 129 11.24 14.01 16.80
N GLN A 130 10.72 13.26 17.76
CA GLN A 130 9.46 12.55 17.67
C GLN A 130 8.38 13.35 18.41
N ILE A 131 7.20 13.44 17.83
CA ILE A 131 6.03 14.11 18.38
C ILE A 131 4.94 13.06 18.63
N LEU A 132 4.37 13.11 19.82
CA LEU A 132 3.25 12.26 20.24
C LEU A 132 2.05 13.15 20.59
N PRO A 133 0.81 12.65 20.45
CA PRO A 133 -0.36 13.37 20.94
C PRO A 133 -0.39 13.44 22.47
N ASP A 134 -1.26 14.28 23.04
CA ASP A 134 -1.49 14.30 24.49
C ASP A 134 -1.90 12.90 24.96
N PRO A 135 -1.19 12.29 25.94
CA PRO A 135 -1.48 10.94 26.42
C PRO A 135 -2.86 10.79 27.06
N LYS A 136 -3.55 11.89 27.36
CA LYS A 136 -4.94 11.89 27.83
C LYS A 136 -5.96 11.72 26.71
N ILE A 137 -5.55 11.89 25.46
CA ILE A 137 -6.41 11.80 24.29
C ILE A 137 -6.02 10.51 23.54
N TRP A 138 -6.90 9.51 23.63
CA TRP A 138 -6.72 8.30 22.82
C TRP A 138 -6.98 8.61 21.35
N THR A 139 -5.98 8.36 20.51
CA THR A 139 -6.11 8.58 19.08
C THR A 139 -5.21 7.67 18.28
N THR A 140 -5.69 7.23 17.12
CA THR A 140 -4.94 6.44 16.15
C THR A 140 -4.56 7.25 14.92
N ASP A 141 -5.19 8.42 14.71
CA ASP A 141 -5.08 9.18 13.47
C ASP A 141 -4.09 10.36 13.54
N PHE A 142 -3.46 10.59 14.69
CA PHE A 142 -2.44 11.62 14.84
C PHE A 142 -1.29 11.42 13.84
N GLY A 143 -1.00 12.44 13.02
CA GLY A 143 -0.03 12.36 11.94
C GLY A 143 -0.65 12.04 10.57
N SER A 144 -1.98 11.97 10.44
CA SER A 144 -2.65 11.69 9.16
C SER A 144 -2.47 12.81 8.12
N ARG A 145 -2.30 14.05 8.57
CA ARG A 145 -1.80 15.17 7.76
C ARG A 145 -0.79 15.95 8.58
N VAL A 146 0.27 16.37 7.92
CA VAL A 146 1.31 17.19 8.54
C VAL A 146 1.69 18.33 7.61
N GLU A 147 1.97 19.48 8.19
CA GLU A 147 2.43 20.65 7.46
C GLU A 147 3.51 21.38 8.26
N ILE A 148 4.56 21.82 7.58
CA ILE A 148 5.64 22.63 8.16
C ILE A 148 5.99 23.77 7.22
N GLN A 149 5.96 25.00 7.73
CA GLN A 149 6.41 26.18 7.01
C GLN A 149 6.88 27.25 8.00
N ASP A 150 8.02 27.88 7.72
CA ASP A 150 8.57 29.02 8.47
C ASP A 150 8.64 28.80 9.99
N GLY A 151 8.95 27.57 10.40
CA GLY A 151 9.01 27.18 11.81
C GLY A 151 7.64 26.99 12.48
N LEU A 152 6.56 26.96 11.72
CA LEU A 152 5.23 26.55 12.18
C LEU A 152 4.96 25.12 11.77
N ILE A 153 4.39 24.32 12.67
CA ILE A 153 3.97 22.95 12.42
C ILE A 153 2.51 22.79 12.77
N LEU A 154 1.79 22.10 11.89
CA LEU A 154 0.44 21.58 12.13
C LEU A 154 0.42 20.06 11.91
N ILE A 155 -0.25 19.33 12.82
CA ILE A 155 -0.39 17.88 12.78
C ILE A 155 -1.84 17.50 13.03
N SER A 156 -2.47 16.88 12.07
CA SER A 156 -3.88 16.50 12.11
C SER A 156 -4.10 15.22 12.90
N ASP A 157 -5.23 15.19 13.59
CA ASP A 157 -5.84 14.07 14.26
C ASP A 157 -7.36 14.11 14.07
N ARG A 158 -7.85 13.51 12.98
CA ARG A 158 -9.26 13.59 12.57
C ARG A 158 -10.20 12.84 13.49
N TYR A 159 -9.69 11.83 14.21
CA TYR A 159 -10.50 11.00 15.12
C TYR A 159 -10.43 11.46 16.58
N ALA A 160 -9.62 12.46 16.91
CA ALA A 160 -9.63 13.09 18.23
C ALA A 160 -11.03 13.62 18.56
N ARG A 161 -11.34 13.73 19.86
CA ARG A 161 -12.60 14.31 20.34
C ARG A 161 -13.84 13.62 19.78
N ASN A 162 -13.82 12.30 19.69
CA ASN A 162 -14.94 11.49 19.16
C ASN A 162 -15.29 11.81 17.69
N GLU A 163 -14.26 11.87 16.84
CA GLU A 163 -14.36 12.15 15.40
C GLU A 163 -14.74 13.61 15.04
N ASP A 164 -14.79 14.51 16.00
CA ASP A 164 -14.91 15.94 15.71
C ASP A 164 -13.62 16.46 15.06
N GLY A 165 -12.49 15.89 15.44
CA GLY A 165 -11.16 16.22 14.93
C GLY A 165 -10.45 17.32 15.70
N MET A 166 -9.12 17.35 15.58
CA MET A 166 -8.23 18.34 16.18
C MET A 166 -6.94 18.45 15.38
N VAL A 167 -6.32 19.64 15.41
CA VAL A 167 -5.01 19.87 14.81
C VAL A 167 -4.06 20.36 15.89
N TYR A 168 -3.00 19.61 16.15
CA TYR A 168 -1.92 19.99 17.04
C TYR A 168 -1.02 21.00 16.35
N ALA A 169 -0.48 21.94 17.11
CA ALA A 169 0.34 23.01 16.59
C ALA A 169 1.64 23.19 17.39
N MET A 170 2.72 23.51 16.70
CA MET A 170 4.01 23.85 17.30
C MET A 170 4.64 25.05 16.58
N ASN A 171 5.47 25.76 17.29
CA ASN A 171 6.28 26.85 16.76
C ASN A 171 7.76 26.67 17.14
N LEU A 172 8.64 26.87 16.19
CA LEU A 172 10.09 26.90 16.43
C LEU A 172 10.44 28.27 17.04
N ASP A 173 10.95 28.25 18.25
CA ASP A 173 11.48 29.44 18.91
C ASP A 173 12.87 29.76 18.32
N SER A 174 12.95 30.84 17.58
CA SER A 174 14.18 31.22 16.85
C SER A 174 15.37 31.58 17.76
N GLU A 175 15.12 31.99 19.02
CA GLU A 175 16.16 32.36 19.97
C GLU A 175 16.78 31.14 20.63
N THR A 176 15.96 30.15 20.95
CA THR A 176 16.40 28.95 21.67
C THR A 176 16.60 27.71 20.78
N GLY A 177 16.09 27.74 19.55
CA GLY A 177 16.06 26.60 18.63
C GLY A 177 15.14 25.46 19.09
N LYS A 178 14.25 25.70 20.04
CA LYS A 178 13.34 24.68 20.58
C LYS A 178 11.97 24.72 19.94
N TRP A 179 11.39 23.57 19.73
CA TRP A 179 9.98 23.43 19.34
C TRP A 179 9.08 23.61 20.57
N ILE A 180 8.21 24.60 20.53
CA ILE A 180 7.26 24.93 21.58
C ILE A 180 5.87 24.48 21.13
N GLU A 181 5.18 23.71 21.97
CA GLU A 181 3.78 23.34 21.74
C GLU A 181 2.89 24.56 21.92
N ILE A 182 1.89 24.66 21.06
CA ILE A 182 0.86 25.70 21.04
C ILE A 182 -0.48 25.04 21.33
N ASP A 183 -1.45 25.78 21.84
CA ASP A 183 -2.80 25.29 22.07
C ASP A 183 -3.34 24.61 20.78
N PRO A 184 -3.86 23.39 20.88
CA PRO A 184 -4.42 22.70 19.74
C PRO A 184 -5.59 23.46 19.12
N ILE A 185 -5.73 23.36 17.81
CA ILE A 185 -6.80 23.99 17.05
C ILE A 185 -7.96 23.00 16.94
N TRP A 186 -9.14 23.45 17.29
CA TRP A 186 -10.40 22.73 17.12
C TRP A 186 -11.54 23.75 16.95
N THR A 187 -12.72 23.28 16.59
CA THR A 187 -13.87 24.17 16.38
C THR A 187 -15.16 23.53 16.91
N ASP A 188 -16.06 24.33 17.42
CA ASP A 188 -17.43 23.99 17.79
C ASP A 188 -18.45 24.29 16.66
N GLN A 189 -17.97 24.81 15.52
CA GLN A 189 -18.79 25.13 14.36
C GLN A 189 -19.19 23.88 13.54
N ILE A 190 -18.73 22.72 13.96
CA ILE A 190 -18.96 21.45 13.28
C ILE A 190 -20.03 20.67 14.02
N ILE A 191 -20.99 20.12 13.28
CA ILE A 191 -21.88 19.09 13.79
C ILE A 191 -21.01 17.85 14.08
N SER A 192 -21.26 17.16 15.19
CA SER A 192 -20.57 15.96 15.66
C SER A 192 -20.10 15.03 14.52
N HIS A 193 -18.87 14.51 14.60
CA HIS A 193 -18.20 13.66 13.61
C HIS A 193 -17.77 14.38 12.31
N GLY A 194 -17.35 15.61 12.41
CA GLY A 194 -17.00 16.44 11.23
C GLY A 194 -15.64 16.15 10.61
N LEU A 195 -14.77 15.37 11.27
CA LEU A 195 -13.42 15.06 10.83
C LEU A 195 -12.59 16.31 10.49
N PHE A 196 -12.55 17.28 11.42
CA PHE A 196 -11.72 18.47 11.30
C PHE A 196 -10.23 18.10 11.24
N GLY A 197 -9.48 18.73 10.35
CA GLY A 197 -8.11 18.32 10.02
C GLY A 197 -8.04 17.27 8.90
N GLN A 198 -9.11 17.15 8.10
CA GLN A 198 -9.11 16.28 6.92
C GLN A 198 -7.97 16.58 5.96
N ASP A 199 -7.72 17.85 5.71
CA ASP A 199 -6.56 18.38 5.02
C ASP A 199 -6.16 19.72 5.65
N ILE A 200 -4.88 20.07 5.58
CA ILE A 200 -4.31 21.27 6.14
C ILE A 200 -3.28 21.86 5.20
N ASP A 201 -3.19 23.18 5.18
CA ASP A 201 -2.15 23.89 4.42
C ASP A 201 -1.75 25.17 5.16
N ILE A 202 -0.47 25.51 5.12
CA ILE A 202 0.08 26.74 5.68
C ILE A 202 0.65 27.58 4.55
N HIS A 203 0.33 28.88 4.56
CA HIS A 203 0.97 29.86 3.69
C HIS A 203 1.24 31.14 4.47
N ASP A 204 2.50 31.47 4.65
CA ASP A 204 2.96 32.52 5.56
C ASP A 204 2.49 32.28 7.01
N ASN A 205 1.80 33.24 7.61
CA ASN A 205 1.21 33.14 8.94
C ASN A 205 -0.29 32.74 8.92
N ARG A 206 -0.76 32.14 7.84
CA ARG A 206 -2.14 31.68 7.65
C ARG A 206 -2.17 30.18 7.49
N ALA A 207 -3.20 29.56 8.02
CA ALA A 207 -3.50 28.17 7.78
C ALA A 207 -4.94 28.01 7.31
N ILE A 208 -5.20 27.03 6.46
CA ILE A 208 -6.54 26.58 6.15
C ILE A 208 -6.71 25.13 6.56
N ILE A 209 -7.79 24.82 7.25
CA ILE A 209 -8.08 23.49 7.77
C ILE A 209 -9.45 23.04 7.29
N GLY A 210 -9.50 21.91 6.61
CA GLY A 210 -10.71 21.32 6.08
C GLY A 210 -11.40 20.37 7.06
N SER A 211 -12.72 20.30 6.98
CA SER A 211 -13.58 19.38 7.72
C SER A 211 -14.59 18.76 6.74
N ARG A 212 -14.25 17.62 6.17
CA ARG A 212 -14.99 17.05 5.03
C ARG A 212 -16.45 16.69 5.38
N ASP A 213 -16.68 16.08 6.54
CA ASP A 213 -18.02 15.65 6.94
C ASP A 213 -18.78 16.80 7.64
N GLY A 214 -18.05 17.83 8.12
CA GLY A 214 -18.59 19.12 8.51
C GLY A 214 -18.95 20.02 7.32
N ASN A 215 -18.45 19.71 6.12
CA ASN A 215 -18.65 20.51 4.91
C ASN A 215 -18.23 21.98 5.05
N ILE A 216 -17.11 22.22 5.73
CA ILE A 216 -16.50 23.54 5.90
C ILE A 216 -14.98 23.47 5.74
N ALA A 217 -14.38 24.62 5.47
CA ALA A 217 -12.96 24.87 5.68
C ALA A 217 -12.82 26.17 6.48
N ILE A 218 -11.82 26.25 7.34
CA ILE A 218 -11.63 27.42 8.21
C ILE A 218 -10.22 27.96 8.04
N GLU A 219 -10.12 29.27 7.77
CA GLU A 219 -8.85 29.98 7.81
C GLU A 219 -8.52 30.38 9.25
N TYR A 220 -7.28 30.21 9.62
CA TYR A 220 -6.70 30.68 10.89
C TYR A 220 -5.52 31.61 10.60
N LEU A 221 -5.33 32.58 11.47
CA LEU A 221 -4.20 33.51 11.47
C LEU A 221 -3.30 33.19 12.67
N PHE A 222 -2.02 33.09 12.45
CA PHE A 222 -1.05 32.90 13.53
C PHE A 222 -0.74 34.25 14.21
N ASN A 223 -1.10 34.38 15.45
CA ASN A 223 -0.73 35.52 16.29
C ASN A 223 0.62 35.24 16.96
N SER A 224 1.71 35.76 16.40
CA SER A 224 3.07 35.55 16.92
C SER A 224 3.30 36.06 18.32
N THR A 225 2.62 37.15 18.72
CA THR A 225 2.73 37.72 20.06
C THR A 225 2.05 36.83 21.10
N ALA A 226 0.83 36.37 20.80
CA ALA A 226 0.08 35.47 21.66
C ALA A 226 0.50 33.99 21.51
N ARG A 227 1.28 33.66 20.50
CA ARG A 227 1.70 32.32 20.10
C ARG A 227 0.50 31.35 20.00
N ARG A 228 -0.51 31.75 19.24
CA ARG A 228 -1.71 30.94 19.02
C ARG A 228 -2.31 31.18 17.65
N TRP A 229 -3.07 30.20 17.17
CA TRP A 229 -3.89 30.31 15.98
C TRP A 229 -5.27 30.88 16.33
N GLU A 230 -5.73 31.86 15.58
CA GLU A 230 -7.03 32.53 15.76
C GLU A 230 -7.89 32.31 14.52
N SER A 231 -9.12 31.82 14.69
CA SER A 231 -10.04 31.60 13.55
C SER A 231 -10.39 32.96 12.92
N ASN A 232 -10.37 32.99 11.59
CA ASN A 232 -10.62 34.23 10.83
C ASN A 232 -11.82 34.10 9.90
N THR A 233 -11.85 33.12 9.00
CA THR A 233 -12.91 32.97 7.99
C THR A 233 -13.37 31.55 7.91
N ILE A 234 -14.68 31.34 7.83
CA ILE A 234 -15.30 30.04 7.56
C ILE A 234 -15.77 30.02 6.12
N PHE A 235 -15.30 29.05 5.37
CA PHE A 235 -15.73 28.75 4.00
C PHE A 235 -16.76 27.62 4.03
N SER A 236 -17.83 27.77 3.29
CA SER A 236 -18.86 26.74 3.11
C SER A 236 -19.48 26.85 1.72
N PRO A 237 -20.00 25.75 1.14
CA PRO A 237 -20.63 25.81 -0.15
C PRO A 237 -22.00 26.51 -0.03
N SER A 238 -22.38 27.26 -1.06
CA SER A 238 -23.69 27.94 -1.10
C SER A 238 -24.88 26.98 -1.10
N LYS A 239 -24.63 25.74 -1.53
CA LYS A 239 -25.61 24.64 -1.54
C LYS A 239 -24.92 23.34 -1.10
N LEU A 240 -25.43 22.75 -0.01
CA LEU A 240 -24.99 21.43 0.41
C LEU A 240 -25.46 20.38 -0.60
N GLN A 241 -24.52 19.56 -1.04
CA GLN A 241 -24.80 18.38 -1.86
C GLN A 241 -25.04 17.18 -0.93
N SER A 242 -25.88 16.26 -1.34
CA SER A 242 -26.03 14.98 -0.65
C SER A 242 -24.68 14.25 -0.66
N LYS A 243 -24.19 13.87 0.53
CA LYS A 243 -22.85 13.27 0.70
C LYS A 243 -21.70 14.10 0.11
N GLY A 244 -21.87 15.40 -0.04
CA GLY A 244 -20.79 16.31 -0.39
C GLY A 244 -19.74 16.32 0.72
N ARG A 245 -18.50 16.66 0.36
CA ARG A 245 -17.35 16.65 1.26
C ARG A 245 -16.52 17.92 1.07
N PHE A 246 -17.16 19.08 1.22
CA PHE A 246 -16.46 20.37 1.13
C PHE A 246 -15.37 20.45 2.21
N GLY A 247 -14.17 20.88 1.85
CA GLY A 247 -13.01 20.85 2.73
C GLY A 247 -12.27 19.49 2.75
N PHE A 248 -12.52 18.63 1.76
CA PHE A 248 -11.78 17.37 1.61
C PHE A 248 -10.30 17.59 1.30
N SER A 249 -10.00 18.57 0.46
CA SER A 249 -8.66 19.08 0.17
C SER A 249 -8.66 20.61 0.25
N VAL A 250 -7.57 21.20 0.70
CA VAL A 250 -7.43 22.63 0.86
C VAL A 250 -6.03 23.10 0.46
N LYS A 251 -5.91 24.29 -0.16
CA LYS A 251 -4.66 24.96 -0.46
C LYS A 251 -4.76 26.46 -0.33
N LEU A 252 -3.71 27.08 0.16
CA LEU A 252 -3.51 28.52 0.21
C LEU A 252 -2.30 28.91 -0.65
N ILE A 253 -2.42 29.98 -1.41
CA ILE A 253 -1.28 30.64 -2.07
C ILE A 253 -1.61 32.13 -2.19
N ASP A 254 -0.71 32.99 -1.71
CA ASP A 254 -0.89 34.45 -1.72
C ASP A 254 -2.27 34.89 -1.20
N ASN A 255 -3.10 35.46 -2.07
CA ASN A 255 -4.45 35.91 -1.77
C ASN A 255 -5.54 34.94 -2.29
N LYS A 256 -5.22 33.69 -2.56
CA LYS A 256 -6.15 32.67 -3.08
C LYS A 256 -6.27 31.49 -2.14
N ALA A 257 -7.49 30.95 -2.04
CA ALA A 257 -7.79 29.71 -1.35
C ALA A 257 -8.54 28.77 -2.28
N PHE A 258 -8.13 27.50 -2.29
CA PHE A 258 -8.71 26.43 -3.10
C PHE A 258 -9.29 25.38 -2.16
N ILE A 259 -10.56 25.02 -2.36
CA ILE A 259 -11.26 24.09 -1.49
C ILE A 259 -11.94 23.04 -2.36
N GLY A 260 -11.52 21.80 -2.16
CA GLY A 260 -12.08 20.64 -2.87
C GLY A 260 -13.41 20.20 -2.25
N TYR A 261 -14.34 19.86 -3.12
CA TYR A 261 -15.69 19.39 -2.82
C TYR A 261 -16.02 18.14 -3.64
N PRO A 262 -15.28 17.03 -3.46
CA PRO A 262 -15.54 15.78 -4.15
C PRO A 262 -16.81 15.15 -3.60
N GLY A 263 -17.87 15.06 -4.41
CA GLY A 263 -19.15 14.45 -4.02
C GLY A 263 -19.20 12.96 -4.40
N PHE A 264 -19.84 12.13 -3.59
CA PHE A 264 -20.06 10.71 -3.90
C PHE A 264 -21.11 10.50 -5.02
N ASP A 265 -22.10 11.38 -5.07
CA ASP A 265 -23.24 11.28 -5.98
C ASP A 265 -23.18 12.37 -7.07
N ASN A 266 -22.07 13.11 -7.18
CA ASN A 266 -21.91 14.26 -8.05
C ASN A 266 -20.52 14.29 -8.67
N LYS A 267 -20.36 15.20 -9.62
CA LYS A 267 -19.17 15.33 -10.46
C LYS A 267 -17.93 15.92 -9.78
N GLY A 268 -18.00 16.29 -8.50
CA GLY A 268 -16.94 16.99 -7.78
C GLY A 268 -16.74 18.43 -8.23
N GLU A 269 -16.25 19.27 -7.33
CA GLU A 269 -16.01 20.70 -7.57
C GLU A 269 -14.73 21.15 -6.87
N VAL A 270 -14.10 22.20 -7.37
CA VAL A 270 -13.08 22.97 -6.65
C VAL A 270 -13.53 24.41 -6.61
N HIS A 271 -13.69 24.96 -5.40
CA HIS A 271 -14.05 26.33 -5.16
C HIS A 271 -12.80 27.18 -4.99
N VAL A 272 -12.65 28.23 -5.80
CA VAL A 272 -11.53 29.16 -5.76
C VAL A 272 -12.03 30.48 -5.16
N TYR A 273 -11.44 30.89 -4.07
CA TYR A 273 -11.73 32.15 -3.40
C TYR A 273 -10.56 33.12 -3.57
N HIS A 274 -10.87 34.41 -3.74
CA HIS A 274 -9.90 35.49 -3.74
C HIS A 274 -10.11 36.39 -2.51
N ARG A 275 -9.01 36.78 -1.90
CA ARG A 275 -9.00 37.74 -0.79
C ARG A 275 -8.69 39.14 -1.29
N ASN A 276 -9.53 40.09 -0.91
CA ASN A 276 -9.34 41.49 -1.17
C ASN A 276 -9.49 42.31 0.13
N GLN A 277 -9.54 43.61 0.05
CA GLN A 277 -9.65 44.50 1.23
C GLN A 277 -10.95 44.29 2.04
N SER A 278 -12.01 43.78 1.42
CA SER A 278 -13.28 43.44 2.08
C SER A 278 -13.38 42.03 2.64
N GLY A 279 -12.33 41.20 2.45
CA GLY A 279 -12.28 39.82 2.88
C GLY A 279 -12.26 38.83 1.71
N TRP A 280 -12.65 37.59 1.95
CA TRP A 280 -12.70 36.54 0.97
C TRP A 280 -13.98 36.55 0.15
N GLY A 281 -13.87 36.42 -1.16
CA GLY A 281 -14.97 36.27 -2.10
C GLY A 281 -14.80 35.04 -3.00
N LEU A 282 -15.88 34.32 -3.25
CA LEU A 282 -15.88 33.21 -4.24
C LEU A 282 -15.64 33.79 -5.63
N ASN A 283 -14.56 33.36 -6.29
CA ASN A 283 -14.17 33.84 -7.62
C ASN A 283 -14.59 32.84 -8.74
N GLN A 284 -14.38 31.55 -8.50
CA GLN A 284 -14.66 30.53 -9.49
C GLN A 284 -15.07 29.21 -8.83
N ILE A 285 -15.98 28.47 -9.49
CA ILE A 285 -16.23 27.06 -9.20
C ILE A 285 -15.76 26.29 -10.44
N ILE A 286 -14.80 25.41 -10.26
CA ILE A 286 -14.26 24.57 -11.31
C ILE A 286 -14.95 23.20 -11.21
N THR A 287 -15.56 22.77 -12.31
CA THR A 287 -16.20 21.46 -12.46
C THR A 287 -15.66 20.77 -13.70
N HIS A 288 -15.73 19.45 -13.72
CA HIS A 288 -15.37 18.68 -14.91
C HIS A 288 -16.62 18.22 -15.68
N LYS A 289 -16.69 18.52 -16.97
CA LYS A 289 -17.89 18.28 -17.81
C LYS A 289 -18.15 16.79 -18.09
N ASP A 290 -17.08 16.00 -18.18
CA ASP A 290 -17.10 14.58 -18.57
C ASP A 290 -16.94 13.62 -17.38
N SER A 291 -16.98 14.13 -16.13
CA SER A 291 -16.86 13.28 -14.96
C SER A 291 -18.02 12.29 -14.88
N GLN A 292 -17.68 11.02 -14.71
CA GLN A 292 -18.63 9.94 -14.43
C GLN A 292 -19.28 10.14 -13.06
N GLU A 293 -20.45 9.58 -12.84
CA GLU A 293 -20.98 9.44 -11.48
C GLU A 293 -19.94 8.72 -10.61
N GLN A 294 -19.75 9.20 -9.36
CA GLN A 294 -18.70 8.77 -8.42
C GLN A 294 -17.27 9.26 -8.70
N SER A 295 -17.09 10.27 -9.54
CA SER A 295 -15.83 10.99 -9.65
C SER A 295 -15.45 11.66 -8.32
N PHE A 296 -14.15 11.58 -7.99
CA PHE A 296 -13.58 12.30 -6.84
C PHE A 296 -12.75 13.51 -7.30
N PHE A 297 -13.22 14.20 -8.32
CA PHE A 297 -12.61 15.46 -8.76
C PHE A 297 -12.56 16.48 -7.63
N GLY A 298 -11.38 17.02 -7.35
CA GLY A 298 -11.13 17.89 -6.19
C GLY A 298 -10.71 17.15 -4.93
N ALA A 299 -10.41 15.84 -4.98
CA ALA A 299 -9.93 15.09 -3.82
C ALA A 299 -8.47 15.40 -3.46
N SER A 300 -7.68 15.85 -4.40
CA SER A 300 -6.34 16.39 -4.21
C SER A 300 -6.17 17.66 -5.03
N ILE A 301 -5.48 18.64 -4.46
CA ILE A 301 -5.22 19.94 -5.07
C ILE A 301 -3.77 20.31 -4.81
N SER A 302 -3.05 20.72 -5.86
CA SER A 302 -1.76 21.39 -5.71
C SER A 302 -1.69 22.59 -6.62
N VAL A 303 -1.04 23.65 -6.15
CA VAL A 303 -0.97 24.92 -6.87
C VAL A 303 0.43 25.52 -6.72
N ASP A 304 0.95 26.03 -7.82
CA ASP A 304 2.21 26.79 -7.84
C ASP A 304 2.11 27.91 -8.89
N THR A 305 2.28 29.14 -8.43
CA THR A 305 2.20 30.36 -9.24
C THR A 305 0.93 30.47 -10.10
N ASP A 306 1.01 30.11 -11.39
CA ASP A 306 -0.06 30.20 -12.38
C ASP A 306 -0.70 28.85 -12.72
N GLN A 307 -0.21 27.76 -12.11
CA GLN A 307 -0.67 26.41 -12.38
C GLN A 307 -1.51 25.88 -11.22
N LEU A 308 -2.62 25.25 -11.56
CA LEU A 308 -3.49 24.53 -10.63
C LEU A 308 -3.65 23.09 -11.13
N ILE A 309 -3.37 22.14 -10.27
CA ILE A 309 -3.50 20.71 -10.55
C ILE A 309 -4.59 20.13 -9.65
N ILE A 310 -5.52 19.38 -10.24
CA ILE A 310 -6.66 18.78 -9.54
C ILE A 310 -6.70 17.29 -9.83
N GLY A 311 -6.73 16.47 -8.79
CA GLY A 311 -6.82 15.01 -8.91
C GLY A 311 -8.25 14.49 -8.78
N ASP A 312 -8.53 13.43 -9.55
CA ASP A 312 -9.70 12.59 -9.48
C ASP A 312 -9.26 11.13 -9.44
N PHE A 313 -8.97 10.61 -8.26
CA PHE A 313 -8.39 9.27 -8.13
C PHE A 313 -9.39 8.13 -8.40
N ASN A 314 -10.70 8.37 -8.45
CA ASN A 314 -11.68 7.37 -8.88
C ASN A 314 -11.82 7.36 -10.41
N GLY A 315 -11.75 8.53 -11.04
CA GLY A 315 -11.66 8.62 -12.48
C GLY A 315 -10.27 8.33 -13.02
N GLU A 316 -9.27 8.18 -12.14
CA GLU A 316 -7.85 7.96 -12.49
C GLU A 316 -7.31 9.01 -13.45
N GLN A 317 -7.66 10.25 -13.19
CA GLN A 317 -7.27 11.40 -13.99
C GLN A 317 -6.75 12.54 -13.12
N VAL A 318 -5.85 13.32 -13.69
CA VAL A 318 -5.36 14.57 -13.13
C VAL A 318 -5.53 15.66 -14.18
N TYR A 319 -6.10 16.77 -13.74
CA TYR A 319 -6.44 17.89 -14.59
C TYR A 319 -5.50 19.05 -14.30
N SER A 320 -4.84 19.57 -15.32
CA SER A 320 -4.03 20.78 -15.20
C SER A 320 -4.79 21.99 -15.74
N TYR A 321 -4.65 23.09 -15.01
CA TYR A 321 -5.24 24.39 -15.33
C TYR A 321 -4.15 25.46 -15.27
N TYR A 322 -4.27 26.48 -16.09
CA TYR A 322 -3.44 27.68 -16.01
C TYR A 322 -4.29 28.91 -15.67
N LEU A 323 -3.69 29.85 -14.97
CA LEU A 323 -4.32 31.14 -14.64
C LEU A 323 -4.30 32.04 -15.87
N ALA A 324 -5.47 32.37 -16.40
CA ALA A 324 -5.60 33.25 -17.55
C ALA A 324 -5.62 34.73 -17.16
N SER A 325 -5.51 35.63 -18.13
CA SER A 325 -5.46 37.07 -17.93
C SER A 325 -6.76 37.67 -17.34
N ASP A 326 -7.85 36.92 -17.37
CA ASP A 326 -9.15 37.28 -16.76
C ASP A 326 -9.24 36.82 -15.28
N ASP A 327 -8.14 36.39 -14.70
CA ASP A 327 -8.00 35.87 -13.34
C ASP A 327 -8.84 34.60 -13.05
N LEU A 328 -9.13 33.83 -14.11
CA LEU A 328 -9.81 32.55 -14.04
C LEU A 328 -8.86 31.40 -14.44
N TYR A 329 -9.02 30.26 -13.80
CA TYR A 329 -8.30 29.04 -14.17
C TYR A 329 -8.98 28.36 -15.35
N LYS A 330 -8.20 28.09 -16.40
CA LYS A 330 -8.66 27.42 -17.62
C LYS A 330 -7.94 26.10 -17.78
N GLN A 331 -8.71 25.06 -18.12
CA GLN A 331 -8.15 23.72 -18.31
C GLN A 331 -7.15 23.71 -19.46
N ASN A 332 -6.00 23.10 -19.22
CA ASN A 332 -4.93 22.89 -20.18
C ASN A 332 -4.88 21.45 -20.68
N GLN A 333 -4.75 20.49 -19.76
CA GLN A 333 -4.51 19.09 -20.11
C GLN A 333 -5.18 18.15 -19.10
N ILE A 334 -5.51 16.93 -19.56
CA ILE A 334 -5.90 15.80 -18.74
C ILE A 334 -4.78 14.76 -18.80
N LEU A 335 -4.30 14.34 -17.65
CA LEU A 335 -3.29 13.31 -17.49
C LEU A 335 -3.96 12.03 -16.99
N ALA A 336 -3.56 10.89 -17.51
CA ALA A 336 -4.02 9.58 -17.08
C ALA A 336 -2.85 8.58 -17.08
N PRO A 337 -2.90 7.51 -16.26
CA PRO A 337 -1.88 6.49 -16.27
C PRO A 337 -1.95 5.68 -17.57
N GLN A 338 -0.80 5.18 -18.04
CA GLN A 338 -0.75 4.28 -19.17
C GLN A 338 -0.91 2.83 -18.67
N ASN A 339 -1.97 2.14 -19.14
CA ASN A 339 -2.18 0.71 -18.92
C ASN A 339 -2.17 0.24 -17.45
N LEU A 340 -2.69 1.05 -16.53
CA LEU A 340 -2.73 0.70 -15.11
C LEU A 340 -4.11 1.04 -14.50
N PRO A 341 -5.18 0.35 -14.90
CA PRO A 341 -6.52 0.58 -14.36
C PRO A 341 -6.59 0.17 -12.89
N GLY A 342 -7.35 0.90 -12.08
CA GLY A 342 -7.48 0.66 -10.64
C GLY A 342 -6.36 1.22 -9.79
N SER A 343 -5.39 1.91 -10.38
CA SER A 343 -4.17 2.41 -9.73
C SER A 343 -4.40 3.54 -8.71
N LYS A 344 -5.56 4.18 -8.72
CA LYS A 344 -5.86 5.40 -7.96
C LYS A 344 -4.90 6.56 -8.28
N PHE A 345 -4.55 6.68 -9.56
CA PHE A 345 -3.77 7.79 -10.09
C PHE A 345 -4.44 9.14 -9.75
N GLY A 346 -3.65 10.09 -9.27
CA GLY A 346 -4.14 11.41 -8.84
C GLY A 346 -4.59 11.47 -7.36
N ARG A 347 -4.34 10.43 -6.56
CA ARG A 347 -4.67 10.47 -5.12
C ARG A 347 -3.75 11.40 -4.33
N SER A 348 -2.47 11.45 -4.67
CA SER A 348 -1.53 12.46 -4.21
C SER A 348 -0.94 13.18 -5.41
N ILE A 349 -0.80 14.48 -5.29
CA ILE A 349 -0.21 15.33 -6.33
C ILE A 349 0.59 16.43 -5.66
N ASP A 350 1.68 16.81 -6.28
CA ASP A 350 2.39 18.03 -5.91
C ASP A 350 3.07 18.67 -7.13
N ILE A 351 3.07 20.00 -7.17
CA ILE A 351 3.67 20.77 -8.26
C ILE A 351 4.70 21.74 -7.69
N LYS A 352 5.84 21.82 -8.36
CA LYS A 352 6.87 22.83 -8.08
C LYS A 352 7.52 23.30 -9.36
N SER A 353 7.29 24.55 -9.71
CA SER A 353 7.81 25.19 -10.95
C SER A 353 7.40 24.45 -12.22
N ASP A 354 8.30 23.76 -12.86
CA ASP A 354 8.11 23.02 -14.10
C ASP A 354 8.00 21.49 -13.90
N ARG A 355 7.85 21.04 -12.65
CA ARG A 355 7.70 19.61 -12.31
C ARG A 355 6.40 19.35 -11.59
N LEU A 356 5.81 18.21 -11.91
CA LEU A 356 4.60 17.68 -11.28
C LEU A 356 4.85 16.22 -10.91
N ILE A 357 4.51 15.85 -9.68
CA ILE A 357 4.45 14.46 -9.25
C ILE A 357 3.00 14.04 -9.06
N VAL A 358 2.67 12.84 -9.53
CA VAL A 358 1.33 12.24 -9.38
C VAL A 358 1.49 10.83 -8.84
N GLY A 359 0.96 10.57 -7.67
CA GLY A 359 0.92 9.25 -7.06
C GLY A 359 -0.23 8.40 -7.63
N ALA A 360 0.09 7.16 -8.00
CA ALA A 360 -0.83 6.10 -8.38
C ALA A 360 -0.78 5.04 -7.26
N THR A 361 -1.50 5.29 -6.17
CA THR A 361 -1.28 4.62 -4.88
C THR A 361 -1.49 3.11 -4.91
N TYR A 362 -2.48 2.59 -5.66
CA TYR A 362 -2.67 1.15 -5.82
C TYR A 362 -1.84 0.55 -6.96
N GLY A 363 -1.20 1.39 -7.76
CA GLY A 363 -0.21 0.99 -8.74
C GLY A 363 1.21 0.99 -8.19
N GLU A 364 1.42 1.46 -6.95
CA GLU A 364 2.72 1.62 -6.28
C GLU A 364 3.74 2.42 -7.11
N LEU A 365 3.23 3.36 -7.89
CA LEU A 365 3.99 4.22 -8.77
C LEU A 365 3.78 5.70 -8.45
N ALA A 366 4.82 6.49 -8.66
CA ALA A 366 4.71 7.94 -8.76
C ALA A 366 5.22 8.38 -10.11
N TYR A 367 4.41 9.13 -10.83
CA TYR A 367 4.72 9.67 -12.16
C TYR A 367 5.30 11.06 -12.01
N ILE A 368 6.47 11.28 -12.57
CA ILE A 368 7.10 12.60 -12.66
C ILE A 368 6.84 13.15 -14.05
N TYR A 369 6.26 14.33 -14.10
CA TYR A 369 6.03 15.07 -15.33
C TYR A 369 6.91 16.32 -15.38
N GLN A 370 7.34 16.67 -16.56
CA GLN A 370 8.06 17.90 -16.88
C GLN A 370 7.17 18.77 -17.76
N ARG A 371 6.99 20.05 -17.37
CA ARG A 371 6.29 21.04 -18.21
C ARG A 371 7.14 21.42 -19.40
N GLN A 372 6.55 21.38 -20.58
CA GLN A 372 7.18 21.77 -21.85
C GLN A 372 6.94 23.25 -22.15
N ASN A 373 7.63 23.78 -23.18
CA ASN A 373 7.51 25.18 -23.60
C ASN A 373 6.10 25.59 -24.06
N ASP A 374 5.30 24.62 -24.50
CA ASP A 374 3.88 24.80 -24.89
C ASP A 374 2.90 24.67 -23.71
N SER A 375 3.44 24.64 -22.48
CA SER A 375 2.72 24.45 -21.22
C SER A 375 2.08 23.06 -21.01
N ASN A 376 2.33 22.10 -21.89
CA ASN A 376 1.89 20.71 -21.73
C ASN A 376 2.84 19.93 -20.81
N TRP A 377 2.27 18.98 -20.10
CA TRP A 377 2.98 18.06 -19.22
C TRP A 377 3.34 16.78 -19.96
N GLN A 378 4.59 16.38 -19.92
CA GLN A 378 5.09 15.11 -20.46
C GLN A 378 5.71 14.28 -19.35
N ILE A 379 5.51 12.95 -19.39
CA ILE A 379 6.12 12.02 -18.46
C ILE A 379 7.64 12.12 -18.62
N LEU A 380 8.32 12.44 -17.53
CA LEU A 380 9.77 12.43 -17.44
C LEU A 380 10.25 11.06 -16.92
N GLU A 381 9.62 10.53 -15.88
CA GLU A 381 10.03 9.31 -15.20
C GLU A 381 8.86 8.68 -14.44
N MET A 382 8.96 7.36 -14.18
CA MET A 382 8.10 6.64 -13.25
C MET A 382 8.96 6.10 -12.11
N LEU A 383 8.56 6.42 -10.88
CA LEU A 383 9.26 5.99 -9.67
C LEU A 383 8.49 4.88 -8.99
N SER A 384 9.21 3.86 -8.54
CA SER A 384 8.71 2.79 -7.67
C SER A 384 9.64 2.61 -6.47
N SER A 385 9.22 1.81 -5.50
CA SER A 385 10.08 1.45 -4.35
C SER A 385 11.37 0.74 -4.79
N ALA A 386 11.34 0.04 -5.92
CA ALA A 386 12.48 -0.67 -6.49
C ALA A 386 13.41 0.22 -7.34
N LYS A 387 12.96 1.41 -7.78
CA LYS A 387 13.72 2.27 -8.67
C LYS A 387 15.09 2.66 -8.08
N GLY A 388 16.14 2.39 -8.84
CA GLY A 388 17.54 2.66 -8.46
C GLY A 388 18.19 1.53 -7.63
N ASP A 389 17.50 0.43 -7.33
CA ASP A 389 18.13 -0.77 -6.80
C ASP A 389 18.94 -1.47 -7.90
N ARG A 390 20.07 -2.03 -7.53
CA ARG A 390 20.99 -2.68 -8.48
C ARG A 390 21.15 -4.16 -8.14
N SER A 391 21.06 -5.00 -9.15
CA SER A 391 21.34 -6.42 -9.03
C SER A 391 22.82 -6.70 -8.76
N ILE A 392 23.11 -7.81 -8.09
CA ILE A 392 24.44 -8.34 -7.82
C ILE A 392 24.49 -9.72 -8.47
N THR A 393 25.24 -9.87 -9.56
CA THR A 393 25.32 -11.11 -10.34
C THR A 393 26.76 -11.37 -10.78
N GLY A 394 27.01 -12.55 -11.33
CA GLY A 394 28.25 -12.96 -11.99
C GLY A 394 29.27 -13.64 -11.08
N ASN A 395 29.23 -13.44 -9.77
CA ASN A 395 30.15 -14.10 -8.83
C ASN A 395 29.45 -14.37 -7.49
N VAL A 396 29.64 -15.55 -6.95
CA VAL A 396 29.21 -15.88 -5.58
C VAL A 396 29.94 -14.97 -4.60
N SER A 397 29.18 -14.27 -3.77
CA SER A 397 29.70 -13.42 -2.70
C SER A 397 29.72 -14.19 -1.37
N PRO A 398 30.92 -14.58 -0.88
CA PRO A 398 31.00 -15.33 0.36
C PRO A 398 30.53 -14.52 1.55
N CYS A 399 29.98 -15.19 2.55
CA CYS A 399 29.66 -14.60 3.83
C CYS A 399 30.93 -14.23 4.59
N SER A 400 31.39 -12.99 4.46
CA SER A 400 32.61 -12.51 5.12
C SER A 400 32.31 -11.86 6.45
N ALA A 401 33.13 -12.17 7.47
CA ALA A 401 33.01 -11.55 8.78
C ALA A 401 33.19 -10.02 8.69
N GLY A 402 32.16 -9.28 9.12
CA GLY A 402 32.16 -7.83 9.18
C GLY A 402 31.57 -7.35 10.50
N SER A 403 32.14 -6.29 11.07
CA SER A 403 31.60 -5.67 12.28
C SER A 403 30.37 -4.86 11.93
N ILE A 404 29.19 -5.31 12.37
CA ILE A 404 27.98 -4.48 12.39
C ILE A 404 27.61 -4.21 13.84
N ASN A 405 27.39 -2.93 14.15
CA ASN A 405 26.80 -2.40 15.36
C ASN A 405 25.96 -3.43 16.14
N ASN A 406 26.58 -4.04 17.15
CA ASN A 406 26.03 -4.76 18.30
C ASN A 406 24.76 -5.64 18.16
N TYR A 407 24.16 -5.79 16.97
CA TYR A 407 22.90 -6.50 16.79
C TYR A 407 23.05 -7.97 16.32
N TYR A 408 24.17 -8.31 15.65
CA TYR A 408 24.52 -9.68 15.29
C TYR A 408 25.88 -10.00 15.85
N LYS A 409 25.92 -10.76 16.95
CA LYS A 409 27.18 -11.11 17.62
C LYS A 409 28.05 -12.10 16.84
N GLU A 410 27.45 -12.83 15.89
CA GLU A 410 28.12 -13.82 15.04
C GLU A 410 27.51 -13.78 13.64
N GLY A 411 28.12 -13.08 12.71
CA GLY A 411 27.67 -13.02 11.34
C GLY A 411 28.53 -12.07 10.50
N GLY A 412 28.32 -12.10 9.21
CA GLY A 412 29.02 -11.27 8.23
C GLY A 412 28.06 -10.59 7.26
N PHE A 413 28.60 -10.12 6.14
CA PHE A 413 27.83 -9.62 5.00
C PHE A 413 28.22 -10.36 3.73
N ALA A 414 27.24 -10.74 2.95
CA ALA A 414 27.42 -11.16 1.58
C ALA A 414 27.06 -10.02 0.62
N GLY A 415 27.82 -9.85 -0.46
CA GLY A 415 27.63 -8.77 -1.43
C GLY A 415 27.75 -7.36 -0.82
N GLY A 416 28.38 -7.21 0.35
CA GLY A 416 28.55 -5.93 1.04
C GLY A 416 27.25 -5.34 1.63
N LYS A 417 26.10 -5.97 1.43
CA LYS A 417 24.77 -5.41 1.74
C LYS A 417 23.92 -6.34 2.62
N PHE A 418 24.02 -7.64 2.44
CA PHE A 418 23.10 -8.62 3.07
C PHE A 418 23.72 -9.26 4.30
N PRO A 419 23.10 -9.12 5.49
CA PRO A 419 23.52 -9.84 6.69
C PRO A 419 23.49 -11.36 6.46
N CYS A 420 24.52 -12.07 6.87
CA CYS A 420 24.63 -13.51 6.67
C CYS A 420 25.30 -14.23 7.86
N SER A 421 25.04 -15.52 7.98
CA SER A 421 25.73 -16.41 8.90
C SER A 421 25.88 -17.79 8.25
N GLY A 422 27.08 -18.08 7.74
CA GLY A 422 27.41 -19.36 7.14
C GLY A 422 26.69 -19.66 5.80
N ILE A 423 26.13 -18.65 5.13
CA ILE A 423 25.44 -18.78 3.83
C ILE A 423 25.99 -17.73 2.88
N ASP A 424 26.46 -18.17 1.72
CA ASP A 424 26.96 -17.29 0.66
C ASP A 424 25.81 -16.76 -0.22
N LEU A 425 25.96 -15.57 -0.75
CA LEU A 425 25.04 -14.99 -1.73
C LEU A 425 25.49 -15.36 -3.13
N HIS A 426 24.69 -16.15 -3.84
CA HIS A 426 24.97 -16.48 -5.25
C HIS A 426 24.61 -15.31 -6.16
N ALA A 427 23.42 -14.74 -6.01
CA ALA A 427 23.02 -13.54 -6.73
C ALA A 427 21.92 -12.81 -5.97
N PHE A 428 21.72 -11.54 -6.31
CA PHE A 428 20.56 -10.74 -5.98
C PHE A 428 20.04 -10.07 -7.24
N VAL A 429 18.76 -10.29 -7.57
CA VAL A 429 18.09 -9.61 -8.67
C VAL A 429 17.13 -8.59 -8.11
N SER A 430 17.28 -7.33 -8.50
CA SER A 430 16.41 -6.26 -8.02
C SER A 430 15.00 -6.39 -8.58
N ALA A 431 14.00 -5.91 -7.85
CA ALA A 431 12.63 -5.88 -8.35
C ALA A 431 12.48 -5.02 -9.62
N GLU A 432 13.33 -3.99 -9.79
CA GLU A 432 13.40 -3.17 -11.01
C GLU A 432 13.83 -4.02 -12.22
N ASP A 433 14.88 -4.83 -12.09
CA ASP A 433 15.34 -5.72 -13.16
C ASP A 433 14.35 -6.83 -13.48
N LEU A 434 13.47 -7.17 -12.53
CA LEU A 434 12.35 -8.09 -12.72
C LEU A 434 11.11 -7.45 -13.36
N GLY A 435 11.13 -6.12 -13.59
CA GLY A 435 10.02 -5.39 -14.20
C GLY A 435 8.89 -5.02 -13.24
N GLY A 436 9.15 -5.05 -11.91
CA GLY A 436 8.13 -4.79 -10.91
C GLY A 436 8.62 -3.97 -9.71
N ASN A 437 7.81 -3.92 -8.67
CA ASN A 437 8.03 -3.06 -7.51
C ASN A 437 8.44 -3.86 -6.26
N GLU A 438 7.52 -4.59 -5.68
CA GLU A 438 7.73 -5.40 -4.48
C GLU A 438 7.51 -6.88 -4.82
N LEU A 439 8.24 -7.74 -4.12
CA LEU A 439 8.13 -9.18 -4.29
C LEU A 439 7.13 -9.74 -3.27
N ASN A 440 6.49 -10.85 -3.65
CA ASN A 440 5.49 -11.48 -2.81
C ASN A 440 5.79 -12.99 -2.66
N ASP A 441 5.43 -13.80 -3.65
CA ASP A 441 5.59 -15.24 -3.64
C ASP A 441 6.53 -15.73 -4.75
N ILE A 442 6.94 -16.99 -4.70
CA ILE A 442 7.82 -17.59 -5.69
C ILE A 442 7.46 -19.06 -5.91
N TRP A 443 7.50 -19.49 -7.18
CA TRP A 443 7.41 -20.90 -7.56
C TRP A 443 8.51 -21.28 -8.54
N GLY A 444 8.69 -22.58 -8.79
CA GLY A 444 9.69 -23.10 -9.71
C GLY A 444 9.09 -23.91 -10.86
N TRP A 445 9.75 -23.87 -12.01
CA TRP A 445 9.49 -24.75 -13.12
C TRP A 445 10.81 -25.22 -13.75
N THR A 446 10.98 -26.55 -13.83
CA THR A 446 12.09 -27.13 -14.59
C THR A 446 11.57 -27.50 -15.96
N ASP A 447 12.11 -26.90 -17.02
CA ASP A 447 11.71 -27.23 -18.38
C ASP A 447 12.08 -28.71 -18.72
N PRO A 448 11.09 -29.56 -18.96
CA PRO A 448 11.36 -30.98 -19.21
C PRO A 448 12.11 -31.27 -20.51
N VAL A 449 12.23 -30.28 -21.41
CA VAL A 449 12.88 -30.44 -22.72
C VAL A 449 14.38 -30.10 -22.66
N ASN A 450 14.75 -29.03 -21.98
CA ASN A 450 16.13 -28.50 -21.96
C ASN A 450 16.78 -28.49 -20.58
N GLY A 451 16.02 -28.80 -19.51
CA GLY A 451 16.49 -28.85 -18.14
C GLY A 451 16.75 -27.48 -17.50
N LYS A 452 16.30 -26.39 -18.11
CA LYS A 452 16.41 -25.05 -17.51
C LYS A 452 15.54 -24.93 -16.27
N GLU A 453 16.08 -24.30 -15.26
CA GLU A 453 15.38 -24.02 -14.03
C GLU A 453 14.88 -22.56 -14.05
N ILE A 454 13.58 -22.38 -13.99
CA ILE A 454 12.92 -21.08 -14.06
C ILE A 454 12.23 -20.77 -12.74
N ALA A 455 12.58 -19.64 -12.13
CA ALA A 455 11.85 -19.08 -11.03
C ALA A 455 10.71 -18.19 -11.55
N LEU A 456 9.51 -18.45 -11.07
CA LEU A 456 8.32 -17.62 -11.30
C LEU A 456 8.17 -16.71 -10.09
N VAL A 457 8.55 -15.46 -10.23
CA VAL A 457 8.61 -14.49 -9.13
C VAL A 457 7.37 -13.60 -9.18
N CYS A 458 6.51 -13.74 -8.18
CA CYS A 458 5.36 -12.89 -8.02
C CYS A 458 5.77 -11.51 -7.52
N LEU A 459 5.31 -10.47 -8.22
CA LEU A 459 5.46 -9.08 -7.85
C LEU A 459 4.06 -8.45 -7.72
N THR A 460 4.00 -7.30 -7.09
CA THR A 460 2.72 -6.59 -6.88
C THR A 460 1.98 -6.31 -8.18
N ASN A 461 2.69 -6.07 -9.27
CA ASN A 461 2.14 -5.68 -10.58
C ASN A 461 2.13 -6.83 -11.62
N GLY A 462 2.54 -8.06 -11.26
CA GLY A 462 2.56 -9.19 -12.19
C GLY A 462 3.46 -10.33 -11.76
N VAL A 463 3.94 -11.13 -12.72
CA VAL A 463 4.88 -12.25 -12.49
C VAL A 463 6.07 -12.13 -13.44
N SER A 464 7.28 -12.20 -12.89
CA SER A 464 8.52 -12.24 -13.66
C SER A 464 9.03 -13.68 -13.76
N PHE A 465 9.61 -14.02 -14.92
CA PHE A 465 10.21 -15.32 -15.19
C PHE A 465 11.72 -15.17 -15.26
N VAL A 466 12.44 -15.89 -14.40
CA VAL A 466 13.89 -15.78 -14.25
C VAL A 466 14.55 -17.14 -14.48
N ASP A 467 15.45 -17.23 -15.45
CA ASP A 467 16.32 -18.40 -15.64
C ASP A 467 17.37 -18.39 -14.53
N VAL A 468 17.28 -19.34 -13.62
CA VAL A 468 18.17 -19.53 -12.46
C VAL A 468 19.07 -20.75 -12.60
N THR A 469 19.17 -21.32 -13.80
CA THR A 469 19.99 -22.50 -14.12
C THR A 469 21.45 -22.26 -13.71
N ASP A 470 21.98 -21.06 -13.95
CA ASP A 470 23.20 -20.58 -13.31
C ASP A 470 22.82 -19.67 -12.13
N SER A 471 22.88 -20.21 -10.94
CA SER A 471 22.48 -19.49 -9.70
C SER A 471 23.31 -18.24 -9.39
N SER A 472 24.51 -18.12 -9.97
CA SER A 472 25.36 -16.92 -9.82
C SER A 472 25.09 -15.85 -10.86
N ASN A 473 24.38 -16.22 -11.95
CA ASN A 473 24.08 -15.31 -13.05
C ASN A 473 22.64 -15.48 -13.55
N PRO A 474 21.63 -15.26 -12.69
CA PRO A 474 20.22 -15.35 -13.07
C PRO A 474 19.87 -14.34 -14.17
N ILE A 475 19.01 -14.75 -15.10
CA ILE A 475 18.61 -13.95 -16.25
C ILE A 475 17.09 -13.73 -16.21
N ALA A 476 16.66 -12.49 -16.06
CA ALA A 476 15.25 -12.14 -16.19
C ALA A 476 14.82 -12.27 -17.67
N LEU A 477 13.93 -13.23 -17.94
CA LEU A 477 13.45 -13.54 -19.29
C LEU A 477 12.31 -12.62 -19.71
N GLY A 478 11.48 -12.21 -18.76
CA GLY A 478 10.37 -11.32 -19.07
C GLY A 478 9.31 -11.28 -17.96
N PHE A 479 8.22 -10.60 -18.26
CA PHE A 479 7.21 -10.20 -17.30
C PHE A 479 5.79 -10.39 -17.86
N LEU A 480 4.91 -10.99 -17.08
CA LEU A 480 3.47 -11.07 -17.35
C LEU A 480 2.74 -10.06 -16.43
N PRO A 481 2.15 -8.99 -16.97
CA PRO A 481 1.41 -8.02 -16.18
C PRO A 481 0.20 -8.63 -15.48
N THR A 482 -0.19 -8.03 -14.34
CA THR A 482 -1.42 -8.38 -13.62
C THR A 482 -2.67 -8.16 -14.48
N GLU A 483 -3.69 -8.99 -14.33
CA GLU A 483 -4.97 -8.83 -15.06
C GLU A 483 -5.74 -7.58 -14.64
N THR A 484 -5.62 -7.19 -13.38
CA THR A 484 -6.30 -6.06 -12.79
C THR A 484 -5.31 -5.17 -12.04
N ARG A 485 -5.70 -4.57 -10.92
CA ARG A 485 -4.83 -3.72 -10.12
C ARG A 485 -3.71 -4.50 -9.40
N SER A 486 -2.65 -3.80 -9.02
CA SER A 486 -1.57 -4.35 -8.20
C SER A 486 -2.07 -4.89 -6.86
N SER A 487 -1.41 -5.94 -6.40
CA SER A 487 -1.67 -6.55 -5.09
C SER A 487 -0.38 -7.10 -4.49
N ILE A 488 -0.17 -6.91 -3.20
CA ILE A 488 0.93 -7.53 -2.45
C ILE A 488 0.67 -9.01 -2.15
N TRP A 489 -0.51 -9.52 -2.45
CA TRP A 489 -0.87 -10.92 -2.31
C TRP A 489 -1.15 -11.52 -3.67
N ARG A 490 -0.16 -12.20 -4.19
CA ARG A 490 -0.22 -12.92 -5.47
C ARG A 490 0.41 -14.27 -5.26
N ASP A 491 -0.23 -15.32 -5.76
CA ASP A 491 0.29 -16.68 -5.71
C ASP A 491 0.35 -17.30 -7.10
N VAL A 492 1.28 -18.24 -7.29
CA VAL A 492 1.48 -18.95 -8.55
C VAL A 492 1.84 -20.40 -8.31
N LYS A 493 1.22 -21.29 -9.07
CA LYS A 493 1.56 -22.72 -9.13
C LYS A 493 1.69 -23.18 -10.59
N VAL A 494 2.33 -24.30 -10.81
CA VAL A 494 2.60 -24.84 -12.15
C VAL A 494 1.95 -26.20 -12.32
N TYR A 495 1.36 -26.43 -13.49
CA TYR A 495 0.85 -27.73 -13.93
C TYR A 495 0.98 -27.87 -15.44
N LYS A 496 1.55 -29.01 -15.90
CA LYS A 496 1.73 -29.32 -17.34
C LYS A 496 2.29 -28.16 -18.16
N ASP A 497 3.45 -27.63 -17.75
CA ASP A 497 4.12 -26.50 -18.40
C ASP A 497 3.29 -25.19 -18.45
N HIS A 498 2.27 -25.04 -17.59
CA HIS A 498 1.48 -23.83 -17.48
C HIS A 498 1.52 -23.26 -16.05
N ALA A 499 1.72 -21.97 -15.94
CA ALA A 499 1.58 -21.23 -14.68
C ALA A 499 0.13 -20.80 -14.48
N PHE A 500 -0.38 -21.02 -13.26
CA PHE A 500 -1.69 -20.58 -12.79
C PHE A 500 -1.47 -19.51 -11.73
N ILE A 501 -1.95 -18.31 -11.98
CA ILE A 501 -1.62 -17.10 -11.22
C ILE A 501 -2.92 -16.49 -10.69
N VAL A 502 -2.95 -16.23 -9.39
CA VAL A 502 -4.06 -15.57 -8.68
C VAL A 502 -3.58 -14.33 -7.95
N ALA A 503 -4.51 -13.48 -7.53
CA ALA A 503 -4.21 -12.34 -6.66
C ALA A 503 -5.42 -12.02 -5.78
N ASP A 504 -5.15 -11.73 -4.50
CA ASP A 504 -6.13 -11.23 -3.54
C ASP A 504 -6.15 -9.69 -3.52
N ASN A 505 -7.26 -9.11 -3.08
CA ASN A 505 -7.50 -7.66 -3.12
C ASN A 505 -7.22 -7.00 -4.48
N ALA A 506 -7.30 -7.75 -5.52
CA ALA A 506 -7.02 -7.35 -6.89
C ALA A 506 -8.29 -7.13 -7.73
N SER A 507 -9.46 -6.97 -7.10
CA SER A 507 -10.76 -6.92 -7.76
C SER A 507 -11.07 -8.27 -8.46
N ASN A 508 -11.71 -8.26 -9.61
CA ASN A 508 -12.02 -9.49 -10.34
C ASN A 508 -10.80 -10.01 -11.13
N HIS A 509 -9.71 -10.31 -10.42
CA HIS A 509 -8.47 -10.78 -11.04
C HIS A 509 -8.63 -12.13 -11.75
N GLY A 510 -9.38 -13.07 -11.17
CA GLY A 510 -9.51 -14.43 -11.71
C GLY A 510 -8.22 -15.25 -11.61
N VAL A 511 -8.10 -16.24 -12.50
CA VAL A 511 -6.87 -17.03 -12.65
C VAL A 511 -6.27 -16.76 -14.03
N GLN A 512 -5.11 -16.09 -14.08
CA GLN A 512 -4.34 -15.96 -15.31
C GLN A 512 -3.57 -17.26 -15.57
N ILE A 513 -3.53 -17.71 -16.81
CA ILE A 513 -2.81 -18.92 -17.21
C ILE A 513 -1.79 -18.54 -18.28
N PHE A 514 -0.54 -18.98 -18.07
CA PHE A 514 0.56 -18.69 -18.98
C PHE A 514 1.29 -19.97 -19.37
N ASP A 515 1.45 -20.19 -20.67
CA ASP A 515 2.21 -21.30 -21.24
C ASP A 515 3.72 -21.02 -21.13
N LEU A 516 4.37 -21.70 -20.20
CA LEU A 516 5.80 -21.56 -19.87
C LEU A 516 6.72 -21.97 -21.02
N THR A 517 6.24 -22.76 -21.97
CA THR A 517 7.05 -23.16 -23.16
C THR A 517 7.43 -21.96 -24.03
N GLN A 518 6.70 -20.83 -23.91
CA GLN A 518 7.04 -19.56 -24.58
C GLN A 518 8.39 -19.00 -24.11
N LEU A 519 8.86 -19.38 -22.92
CA LEU A 519 10.15 -18.94 -22.37
C LEU A 519 11.36 -19.55 -23.07
N ARG A 520 11.19 -20.66 -23.80
CA ARG A 520 12.30 -21.43 -24.41
C ARG A 520 13.14 -20.65 -25.42
N ASN A 521 12.53 -19.73 -26.14
CA ASN A 521 13.18 -18.97 -27.22
C ASN A 521 13.36 -17.47 -26.90
N VAL A 522 13.23 -17.08 -25.64
CA VAL A 522 13.40 -15.70 -25.22
C VAL A 522 14.88 -15.33 -25.24
N THR A 523 15.22 -14.25 -25.94
CA THR A 523 16.59 -13.74 -26.07
C THR A 523 16.78 -12.34 -25.45
N SER A 524 15.69 -11.70 -25.05
CA SER A 524 15.69 -10.40 -24.37
C SER A 524 14.45 -10.30 -23.49
N PHE A 525 14.51 -9.46 -22.46
CA PHE A 525 13.38 -9.22 -21.56
C PHE A 525 12.11 -8.89 -22.34
N THR A 526 11.05 -9.67 -22.13
CA THR A 526 9.82 -9.62 -22.94
C THR A 526 8.61 -9.43 -22.04
N THR A 527 7.71 -8.51 -22.41
CA THR A 527 6.38 -8.41 -21.77
C THR A 527 5.43 -9.39 -22.45
N PHE A 528 4.94 -10.34 -21.67
CA PHE A 528 4.06 -11.42 -22.15
C PHE A 528 2.58 -11.06 -22.03
N GLN A 529 1.76 -11.89 -22.67
CA GLN A 529 0.31 -11.90 -22.51
C GLN A 529 -0.12 -13.26 -21.95
N LYS A 530 -1.19 -13.27 -21.14
CA LYS A 530 -1.77 -14.54 -20.67
C LYS A 530 -2.17 -15.44 -21.85
N THR A 531 -2.01 -16.75 -21.68
CA THR A 531 -2.39 -17.73 -22.71
C THR A 531 -3.86 -18.12 -22.60
N ALA A 532 -4.37 -18.27 -21.37
CA ALA A 532 -5.77 -18.53 -21.07
C ALA A 532 -6.20 -17.79 -19.80
N TYR A 533 -7.50 -17.81 -19.51
CA TYR A 533 -8.05 -17.07 -18.38
C TYR A 533 -9.32 -17.74 -17.84
N TYR A 534 -9.36 -17.92 -16.51
CA TYR A 534 -10.53 -18.42 -15.81
C TYR A 534 -11.13 -17.32 -14.92
N ASN A 535 -12.36 -16.93 -15.18
CA ASN A 535 -13.01 -15.74 -14.61
C ASN A 535 -14.22 -16.03 -13.70
N LYS A 536 -14.39 -17.28 -13.24
CA LYS A 536 -15.48 -17.63 -12.32
C LYS A 536 -15.22 -17.15 -10.89
N VAL A 537 -13.95 -17.00 -10.50
CA VAL A 537 -13.49 -16.39 -9.25
C VAL A 537 -12.94 -15.01 -9.54
N GLY A 538 -12.92 -14.14 -8.52
CA GLY A 538 -12.35 -12.80 -8.63
C GLY A 538 -11.09 -12.66 -7.77
N ASP A 539 -11.24 -12.19 -6.53
CA ASP A 539 -10.13 -12.14 -5.57
C ASP A 539 -9.89 -13.54 -5.00
N VAL A 540 -8.65 -14.01 -5.13
CA VAL A 540 -8.21 -15.34 -4.66
C VAL A 540 -6.87 -15.18 -3.97
N HIS A 541 -6.80 -15.61 -2.69
CA HIS A 541 -5.60 -15.44 -1.87
C HIS A 541 -4.50 -16.40 -2.29
N ASN A 542 -4.79 -17.71 -2.34
CA ASN A 542 -3.84 -18.74 -2.76
C ASN A 542 -4.47 -19.73 -3.76
N ILE A 543 -3.63 -20.42 -4.53
CA ILE A 543 -4.02 -21.51 -5.40
C ILE A 543 -3.17 -22.75 -5.11
N ALA A 544 -3.81 -23.85 -4.74
CA ALA A 544 -3.14 -25.13 -4.59
C ALA A 544 -3.46 -26.05 -5.79
N ILE A 545 -2.53 -26.86 -6.21
CA ILE A 545 -2.71 -27.81 -7.32
C ILE A 545 -2.36 -29.21 -6.87
N ASN A 546 -3.26 -30.18 -7.11
CA ASN A 546 -2.94 -31.58 -7.03
C ASN A 546 -2.54 -32.08 -8.41
N GLU A 547 -1.24 -32.22 -8.64
CA GLU A 547 -0.69 -32.62 -9.94
C GLU A 547 -1.05 -34.07 -10.32
N GLU A 548 -1.29 -34.96 -9.34
CA GLU A 548 -1.68 -36.34 -9.59
C GLU A 548 -3.09 -36.45 -10.20
N THR A 549 -3.98 -35.53 -9.86
CA THR A 549 -5.39 -35.58 -10.27
C THR A 549 -5.77 -34.51 -11.30
N GLY A 550 -4.96 -33.45 -11.44
CA GLY A 550 -5.18 -32.36 -12.38
C GLY A 550 -6.30 -31.43 -11.96
N PHE A 551 -6.43 -31.18 -10.63
CA PHE A 551 -7.33 -30.19 -10.09
C PHE A 551 -6.57 -29.08 -9.38
N ALA A 552 -7.01 -27.84 -9.62
CA ALA A 552 -6.60 -26.66 -8.87
C ALA A 552 -7.71 -26.26 -7.86
N TYR A 553 -7.29 -25.74 -6.73
CA TYR A 553 -8.12 -25.31 -5.63
C TYR A 553 -7.80 -23.85 -5.33
N ALA A 554 -8.70 -22.96 -5.72
CA ALA A 554 -8.61 -21.55 -5.38
C ALA A 554 -9.19 -21.35 -3.98
N VAL A 555 -8.40 -20.77 -3.07
CA VAL A 555 -8.75 -20.55 -1.66
C VAL A 555 -8.61 -19.07 -1.28
N GLY A 556 -9.20 -18.66 -0.15
CA GLY A 556 -9.21 -17.27 0.25
C GLY A 556 -10.05 -16.39 -0.69
N ILE A 557 -11.22 -16.85 -1.11
CA ILE A 557 -12.01 -16.18 -2.13
C ILE A 557 -12.75 -14.98 -1.54
N GLY A 558 -12.33 -13.77 -1.92
CA GLY A 558 -12.96 -12.50 -1.57
C GLY A 558 -14.15 -12.17 -2.47
N SER A 559 -14.07 -12.45 -3.77
CA SER A 559 -15.12 -12.18 -4.75
C SER A 559 -15.24 -13.29 -5.80
N ALA A 560 -16.40 -13.42 -6.43
CA ALA A 560 -16.66 -14.37 -7.50
C ALA A 560 -17.69 -13.79 -8.50
N ALA A 561 -17.72 -14.37 -9.71
CA ALA A 561 -18.63 -13.94 -10.77
C ALA A 561 -20.10 -14.14 -10.40
N LEU A 562 -20.40 -15.24 -9.67
CA LEU A 562 -21.74 -15.58 -9.12
C LEU A 562 -21.56 -16.12 -7.70
N ASP A 563 -22.57 -15.97 -6.85
CA ASP A 563 -22.53 -16.43 -5.46
C ASP A 563 -22.25 -17.95 -5.35
N GLU A 564 -22.73 -18.76 -6.30
CA GLU A 564 -22.48 -20.20 -6.36
C GLU A 564 -21.00 -20.58 -6.51
N TYR A 565 -20.16 -19.67 -6.98
CA TYR A 565 -18.70 -19.87 -7.13
C TYR A 565 -17.93 -19.37 -5.91
N ARG A 566 -18.58 -18.65 -5.01
CA ARG A 566 -17.98 -18.11 -3.79
C ARG A 566 -18.11 -19.12 -2.64
N CYS A 567 -17.02 -19.82 -2.34
CA CYS A 567 -16.98 -20.85 -1.31
C CYS A 567 -15.61 -20.90 -0.61
N GLY A 568 -15.40 -21.87 0.25
CA GLY A 568 -14.16 -22.05 0.97
C GLY A 568 -12.99 -22.36 0.03
N ALA A 569 -13.11 -23.47 -0.70
CA ALA A 569 -12.15 -23.84 -1.76
C ALA A 569 -12.91 -24.14 -3.07
N HIS A 570 -12.67 -23.34 -4.08
CA HIS A 570 -13.26 -23.46 -5.40
C HIS A 570 -12.42 -24.42 -6.26
N ILE A 571 -13.03 -25.47 -6.76
CA ILE A 571 -12.35 -26.57 -7.46
C ILE A 571 -12.43 -26.35 -8.97
N ILE A 572 -11.28 -26.39 -9.62
CA ILE A 572 -11.13 -26.18 -11.07
C ILE A 572 -10.49 -27.41 -11.67
N ASP A 573 -11.11 -28.03 -12.66
CA ASP A 573 -10.47 -29.04 -13.50
C ASP A 573 -9.52 -28.32 -14.46
N ILE A 574 -8.24 -28.63 -14.36
CA ILE A 574 -7.15 -28.09 -15.16
C ILE A 574 -6.44 -29.17 -16.00
N ASN A 575 -7.07 -30.35 -16.19
CA ASN A 575 -6.52 -31.38 -17.02
C ASN A 575 -6.25 -30.91 -18.46
N ASP A 576 -7.05 -29.99 -18.97
CA ASP A 576 -6.74 -29.10 -20.09
C ASP A 576 -6.44 -27.70 -19.57
N PRO A 577 -5.16 -27.30 -19.43
CA PRO A 577 -4.78 -25.99 -18.89
C PRO A 577 -5.36 -24.80 -19.66
N LEU A 578 -5.64 -24.96 -20.95
CA LEU A 578 -6.16 -23.90 -21.79
C LEU A 578 -7.67 -23.73 -21.69
N ASN A 579 -8.39 -24.75 -21.20
CA ASN A 579 -9.84 -24.76 -21.07
C ASN A 579 -10.27 -25.21 -19.65
N PRO A 580 -9.87 -24.48 -18.59
CA PRO A 580 -10.21 -24.86 -17.22
C PRO A 580 -11.70 -24.76 -16.97
N THR A 581 -12.25 -25.72 -16.20
CA THR A 581 -13.69 -25.80 -15.92
C THR A 581 -13.98 -25.92 -14.43
N TYR A 582 -15.12 -25.38 -14.01
CA TYR A 582 -15.60 -25.51 -12.64
C TYR A 582 -15.97 -26.98 -12.33
N SER A 583 -15.53 -27.49 -11.18
CA SER A 583 -15.73 -28.88 -10.78
C SER A 583 -16.39 -29.06 -9.41
N GLY A 584 -16.42 -28.02 -8.59
CA GLY A 584 -17.03 -28.14 -7.27
C GLY A 584 -16.60 -27.02 -6.29
N CYS A 585 -17.16 -27.11 -5.10
CA CYS A 585 -17.01 -26.10 -4.07
C CYS A 585 -16.93 -26.79 -2.70
N LEU A 586 -15.80 -26.71 -2.02
CA LEU A 586 -15.62 -27.22 -0.67
C LEU A 586 -15.80 -26.09 0.35
N GLY A 587 -16.62 -26.28 1.37
CA GLY A 587 -16.74 -25.38 2.50
C GLY A 587 -17.45 -26.08 3.66
N ASP A 588 -17.05 -25.76 4.89
CA ASP A 588 -17.72 -26.16 6.13
C ASP A 588 -18.22 -24.91 6.83
N GLU A 589 -19.50 -24.59 6.68
CA GLU A 589 -20.14 -23.40 7.24
C GLU A 589 -20.03 -23.30 8.78
N THR A 590 -19.54 -24.34 9.44
CA THR A 590 -19.24 -24.32 10.87
C THR A 590 -17.85 -23.78 11.19
N THR A 591 -17.06 -23.44 10.17
CA THR A 591 -15.69 -22.90 10.27
C THR A 591 -15.57 -21.50 9.64
N GLY A 592 -14.43 -20.83 9.86
CA GLY A 592 -14.22 -19.44 9.47
C GLY A 592 -14.80 -18.45 10.48
N ARG A 593 -14.21 -17.27 10.60
CA ARG A 593 -14.61 -16.23 11.58
C ARG A 593 -16.08 -15.83 11.50
N TYR A 594 -16.68 -15.98 10.33
CA TYR A 594 -18.06 -15.57 10.07
C TYR A 594 -19.01 -16.77 9.90
N GLY A 595 -18.54 -18.00 10.16
CA GLY A 595 -19.35 -19.20 9.96
C GLY A 595 -19.82 -19.38 8.51
N ASN A 596 -18.94 -19.10 7.55
CA ASN A 596 -19.24 -19.10 6.12
C ASN A 596 -18.43 -20.14 5.33
N GLY A 597 -17.69 -21.02 6.04
CA GLY A 597 -16.88 -22.07 5.44
C GLY A 597 -15.63 -21.55 4.73
N TYR A 598 -15.15 -20.36 5.08
CA TYR A 598 -13.94 -19.78 4.47
C TYR A 598 -12.72 -20.66 4.69
N VAL A 599 -11.98 -20.92 3.64
CA VAL A 599 -10.68 -21.60 3.63
C VAL A 599 -9.62 -20.58 3.26
N HIS A 600 -8.72 -20.27 4.18
CA HIS A 600 -7.65 -19.32 3.96
C HIS A 600 -6.55 -19.93 3.07
N ASP A 601 -6.09 -21.12 3.44
CA ASP A 601 -5.09 -21.89 2.72
C ASP A 601 -5.36 -23.39 2.85
N GLY A 602 -4.71 -24.24 2.03
CA GLY A 602 -4.88 -25.67 2.11
C GLY A 602 -3.92 -26.46 1.23
N GLN A 603 -3.73 -27.71 1.63
CA GLN A 603 -3.00 -28.70 0.85
C GLN A 603 -3.96 -29.80 0.39
N PHE A 604 -3.89 -30.16 -0.89
CA PHE A 604 -4.76 -31.15 -1.53
C PHE A 604 -3.90 -32.24 -2.14
N ILE A 605 -4.05 -33.46 -1.61
CA ILE A 605 -3.12 -34.54 -1.90
C ILE A 605 -3.84 -35.87 -2.17
N VAL A 606 -3.22 -36.78 -2.91
CA VAL A 606 -3.58 -38.19 -2.86
C VAL A 606 -2.97 -38.79 -1.60
N TYR A 607 -3.82 -39.13 -0.64
CA TYR A 607 -3.37 -39.60 0.67
C TYR A 607 -2.70 -40.99 0.59
N LYS A 608 -1.49 -41.11 1.13
CA LYS A 608 -0.68 -42.33 1.16
C LYS A 608 -0.24 -42.67 2.60
N GLY A 609 -0.95 -42.15 3.59
CA GLY A 609 -0.66 -42.36 5.01
C GLY A 609 -1.21 -43.67 5.57
N PRO A 610 -1.15 -43.84 6.91
CA PRO A 610 -1.50 -45.08 7.58
C PRO A 610 -2.99 -45.38 7.71
N ASP A 611 -3.89 -44.42 7.46
CA ASP A 611 -5.33 -44.64 7.50
C ASP A 611 -5.82 -45.34 6.25
N ALA A 612 -6.11 -46.64 6.37
CA ALA A 612 -6.46 -47.50 5.26
C ALA A 612 -7.81 -47.11 4.61
N ASP A 613 -8.73 -46.46 5.31
CA ASP A 613 -10.04 -46.07 4.79
C ASP A 613 -9.94 -44.93 3.78
N TYR A 614 -8.83 -44.15 3.84
CA TYR A 614 -8.56 -43.02 2.97
C TYR A 614 -7.36 -43.19 2.05
N TYR A 615 -6.66 -44.32 2.13
CA TYR A 615 -5.52 -44.59 1.28
C TYR A 615 -5.90 -44.51 -0.21
N GLY A 616 -5.17 -43.70 -1.00
CA GLY A 616 -5.41 -43.48 -2.43
C GLY A 616 -6.57 -42.50 -2.73
N ARG A 617 -7.23 -41.95 -1.74
CA ARG A 617 -8.24 -40.89 -1.93
C ARG A 617 -7.59 -39.51 -1.99
N GLU A 618 -8.24 -38.60 -2.67
CA GLU A 618 -7.83 -37.20 -2.67
C GLU A 618 -8.40 -36.49 -1.42
N ILE A 619 -7.48 -36.04 -0.57
CA ILE A 619 -7.83 -35.43 0.73
C ILE A 619 -7.42 -33.97 0.73
N ALA A 620 -8.34 -33.12 1.14
CA ALA A 620 -8.12 -31.72 1.45
C ALA A 620 -7.76 -31.55 2.94
N LEU A 621 -6.68 -30.84 3.21
CA LEU A 621 -6.24 -30.40 4.53
C LEU A 621 -6.31 -28.88 4.51
N THR A 622 -7.28 -28.28 5.18
CA THR A 622 -7.63 -26.86 5.03
C THR A 622 -7.41 -26.06 6.31
N SER A 623 -6.85 -24.86 6.18
CA SER A 623 -6.69 -23.87 7.22
C SER A 623 -7.83 -22.85 7.14
N ASN A 624 -8.78 -22.92 8.08
CA ASN A 624 -10.06 -22.23 8.00
C ASN A 624 -10.17 -21.09 9.02
N GLU A 625 -9.10 -20.37 9.30
CA GLU A 625 -9.03 -19.32 10.34
C GLU A 625 -9.30 -19.85 11.76
N THR A 626 -10.46 -20.46 12.02
CA THR A 626 -10.89 -20.93 13.34
C THR A 626 -10.65 -22.42 13.56
N ALA A 627 -10.38 -23.17 12.50
CA ALA A 627 -10.26 -24.62 12.53
C ALA A 627 -9.29 -25.16 11.46
N LEU A 628 -8.75 -26.34 11.69
CA LEU A 628 -8.22 -27.20 10.63
C LEU A 628 -9.34 -28.09 10.13
N GLY A 629 -9.53 -28.18 8.80
CA GLY A 629 -10.50 -29.05 8.16
C GLY A 629 -9.83 -30.22 7.45
N ILE A 630 -10.50 -31.37 7.44
CA ILE A 630 -10.11 -32.55 6.66
C ILE A 630 -11.33 -32.99 5.86
N ALA A 631 -11.18 -33.11 4.54
CA ALA A 631 -12.27 -33.53 3.67
C ALA A 631 -11.80 -34.51 2.59
N ASP A 632 -12.66 -35.48 2.24
CA ASP A 632 -12.51 -36.33 1.06
C ASP A 632 -13.09 -35.59 -0.15
N VAL A 633 -12.22 -35.24 -1.07
CA VAL A 633 -12.56 -34.49 -2.29
C VAL A 633 -12.37 -35.33 -3.54
N THR A 634 -12.29 -36.65 -3.40
CA THR A 634 -12.10 -37.60 -4.51
C THR A 634 -13.20 -37.46 -5.55
N ASP A 635 -14.46 -37.44 -5.10
CA ASP A 635 -15.62 -37.19 -5.95
C ASP A 635 -16.02 -35.72 -5.86
N LYS A 636 -15.70 -34.94 -6.89
CA LYS A 636 -15.94 -33.49 -6.95
C LYS A 636 -17.43 -33.12 -6.92
N SER A 637 -18.32 -34.07 -7.25
CA SER A 637 -19.76 -33.88 -7.18
C SER A 637 -20.35 -34.22 -5.79
N ASN A 638 -19.58 -34.89 -4.92
CA ASN A 638 -20.02 -35.35 -3.62
C ASN A 638 -18.88 -35.25 -2.58
N LEU A 639 -18.50 -34.03 -2.25
CA LEU A 639 -17.43 -33.73 -1.29
C LEU A 639 -17.89 -34.13 0.13
N LYS A 640 -16.98 -34.66 0.94
CA LYS A 640 -17.30 -35.14 2.28
C LYS A 640 -16.38 -34.54 3.33
N ILE A 641 -16.91 -33.75 4.23
CA ILE A 641 -16.17 -33.36 5.43
C ILE A 641 -15.94 -34.58 6.30
N ILE A 642 -14.69 -34.92 6.58
CA ILE A 642 -14.28 -36.06 7.41
C ILE A 642 -14.18 -35.62 8.86
N SER A 643 -13.46 -34.53 9.12
CA SER A 643 -13.17 -34.08 10.47
C SER A 643 -12.79 -32.58 10.47
N LYS A 644 -12.86 -31.99 11.64
CA LYS A 644 -12.24 -30.69 11.93
C LYS A 644 -11.59 -30.70 13.30
N TYR A 645 -10.55 -29.90 13.49
CA TYR A 645 -9.93 -29.67 14.76
C TYR A 645 -10.00 -28.20 15.13
N GLU A 646 -10.60 -27.91 16.29
CA GLU A 646 -10.78 -26.56 16.84
C GLU A 646 -10.06 -26.46 18.19
N SER A 647 -9.54 -25.29 18.51
CA SER A 647 -8.94 -24.99 19.81
C SER A 647 -9.25 -23.55 20.21
N ASN A 648 -9.53 -23.35 21.50
CA ASN A 648 -9.68 -21.99 22.06
C ASN A 648 -8.39 -21.17 22.00
N ASN A 649 -7.27 -21.81 21.71
CA ASN A 649 -5.99 -21.13 21.53
C ASN A 649 -5.76 -20.65 20.09
N PHE A 650 -6.58 -21.09 19.14
CA PHE A 650 -6.50 -20.64 17.77
C PHE A 650 -7.11 -19.24 17.63
N ARG A 651 -6.38 -18.37 16.94
CA ARG A 651 -6.84 -17.04 16.56
C ARG A 651 -7.01 -16.89 15.07
N TYR A 652 -6.06 -17.45 14.31
CA TYR A 652 -6.09 -17.46 12.85
C TYR A 652 -5.22 -18.59 12.34
N ILE A 653 -5.82 -19.76 12.14
CA ILE A 653 -5.16 -20.87 11.47
C ILE A 653 -4.87 -20.45 10.04
N HIS A 654 -3.58 -20.29 9.74
CA HIS A 654 -3.08 -19.61 8.57
C HIS A 654 -2.81 -20.59 7.43
N GLN A 655 -1.82 -21.44 7.60
CA GLN A 655 -1.39 -22.41 6.61
C GLN A 655 -0.87 -23.68 7.28
N GLY A 656 -0.55 -24.68 6.49
CA GLY A 656 0.03 -25.91 7.00
C GLY A 656 0.56 -26.83 5.91
N TRP A 657 1.34 -27.85 6.33
CA TRP A 657 1.94 -28.81 5.44
C TRP A 657 1.94 -30.20 6.09
N ILE A 658 1.63 -31.23 5.29
CA ILE A 658 1.65 -32.63 5.76
C ILE A 658 3.08 -33.19 5.67
N SER A 659 3.43 -34.09 6.62
CA SER A 659 4.69 -34.84 6.58
C SER A 659 4.72 -35.80 5.37
N ASP A 660 5.91 -36.14 4.89
CA ASP A 660 6.12 -37.04 3.74
C ASP A 660 5.48 -38.43 3.92
N ASP A 661 5.32 -38.89 5.15
CA ASP A 661 4.65 -40.16 5.49
C ASP A 661 3.14 -39.99 5.73
N HIS A 662 2.59 -38.81 5.48
CA HIS A 662 1.19 -38.44 5.61
C HIS A 662 0.58 -38.71 7.00
N LYS A 663 1.39 -38.67 8.08
CA LYS A 663 0.92 -38.90 9.44
C LYS A 663 0.62 -37.63 10.22
N TYR A 664 1.37 -36.56 9.96
CA TYR A 664 1.32 -35.34 10.72
C TYR A 664 1.09 -34.14 9.82
N PHE A 665 0.15 -33.29 10.20
CA PHE A 665 -0.05 -32.00 9.56
C PHE A 665 0.47 -30.91 10.50
N TYR A 666 1.44 -30.13 10.02
CA TYR A 666 2.02 -29.01 10.74
C TYR A 666 1.28 -27.74 10.34
N THR A 667 0.89 -26.94 11.30
CA THR A 667 0.16 -25.68 11.05
C THR A 667 0.71 -24.56 11.90
N ASN A 668 0.47 -23.32 11.48
CA ASN A 668 0.78 -22.11 12.23
C ASN A 668 -0.47 -21.26 12.44
N ASP A 669 -0.38 -20.25 13.33
CA ASP A 669 -1.43 -19.29 13.66
C ASP A 669 -0.86 -17.87 13.50
N GLU A 670 -1.26 -17.18 12.42
CA GLU A 670 -0.71 -15.87 12.05
C GLU A 670 -0.85 -14.83 13.17
N LEU A 671 -2.01 -14.75 13.82
CA LEU A 671 -2.27 -13.71 14.82
C LEU A 671 -1.64 -14.01 16.19
N ASN A 672 -1.39 -15.25 16.52
CA ASN A 672 -0.63 -15.60 17.73
C ASN A 672 0.87 -15.31 17.53
N GLU A 673 1.41 -15.51 16.35
CA GLU A 673 2.81 -15.21 16.01
C GLU A 673 3.13 -13.71 16.11
N LEU A 674 2.19 -12.85 15.76
CA LEU A 674 2.34 -11.38 15.88
C LEU A 674 2.39 -10.86 17.32
N ARG A 675 2.06 -11.70 18.31
CA ARG A 675 2.00 -11.33 19.75
C ARG A 675 3.00 -12.08 20.62
N GLY A 676 3.81 -12.94 20.02
CA GLY A 676 4.83 -13.81 20.70
C GLY A 676 6.04 -13.09 21.24
#